data_2b90509aaaee2214e29dc251db9106da
#
_entry.id   2b90509aaaee2214e29dc251db9106da
#
_cell.length_a   1.000
_cell.length_b   1.000
_cell.length_c   1.000
_cell.angle_alpha   90.00
_cell.angle_beta   90.00
_cell.angle_gamma   90.00
#
_symmetry.space_group_name_H-M   'P 1'
#
loop_
_entity.id
_entity.type
_entity.pdbx_description
1 polymer ?
#
loop_
_entity_poly.entity_id
_entity_poly.type
_entity_poly.pdbx_seq_one_letter_code
_entity_poly.pdbx_strand_id
1 'polypeptide(L)'
;MPGRPYYDIVAVGDFRFPGGTSTAVAEELRAQAAAGYRTGLLQLKGPVLKYPHAIHPQIRACLEAGAADLLDPATAVAAALVVAHHPAVFTHLPRRAIRVDAETRLLIVHHPPLDGHGEANYDWAAIHRHAEAMLGGTVLWAPTGPAVRGQFAALDDAPPLFARDWHGVIEPRPWRVARKGPLESRPVIGRHSRPDALKWPDDRATALMAYPDDPIFVVRILGGGPFLRELVGSYPPNWQVWPFNAMPPERFLATVDFFVYFHHSRWVEAFGRTVIEAMASGAVAVLPRHFEALFGEGAIYAAPHEVRACVRELHADRQAFLRQGRRGAALVNRQFGPAAHVRRLRALIGRPRPTLVGAGAPRLKRRILFVTSNGVGIGHLTRMLAVARRCPKPLEPVFLTLSQAVRIVREQGFLAEYLPFHAALGCDPQQWNQSLREELKELIAFYDPPVLVFDGNVPYQGLIDALRANPDLWSVWCRRGMWQPGRGADVIARERDFDAVVEPRDLADRLDRGLTVHHRSRTRVVDPIRLLDAGDLLPPNEARAALGIDPGRRAVLLQLGAGNNYDYATLRHAAIALLRERYDADVSVAEWPIAEQPLELPEGVRAVREYPLSRYLKAFDLVISAVGYNSFHEILLAGVPAIFVP
;
A
#
# COMPACT_ATOMS: atom_id res chain seq x y z
N MET A 1 -14.11 21.59 10.10
CA MET A 1 -13.39 20.57 9.33
C MET A 1 -13.81 19.21 9.87
N PRO A 2 -14.16 18.20 9.06
CA PRO A 2 -14.37 16.87 9.59
C PRO A 2 -13.08 16.45 10.30
N GLY A 3 -13.19 15.85 11.48
CA GLY A 3 -12.06 15.44 12.30
C GLY A 3 -11.14 14.50 11.51
N ARG A 4 -9.83 14.59 11.71
CA ARG A 4 -8.85 13.69 11.08
C ARG A 4 -9.20 12.23 11.41
N PRO A 5 -9.12 11.29 10.44
CA PRO A 5 -9.30 9.87 10.73
C PRO A 5 -8.32 9.43 11.83
N TYR A 6 -8.84 8.69 12.82
CA TYR A 6 -8.04 8.17 13.92
C TYR A 6 -7.85 6.67 13.76
N TYR A 7 -6.62 6.21 14.02
CA TYR A 7 -6.23 4.81 14.10
C TYR A 7 -5.58 4.53 15.47
N ASP A 8 -5.79 3.35 16.02
CA ASP A 8 -5.02 2.95 17.21
C ASP A 8 -3.55 2.76 16.84
N ILE A 9 -3.30 2.18 15.66
CA ILE A 9 -1.97 1.89 15.15
C ILE A 9 -1.86 2.32 13.69
N VAL A 10 -0.76 2.95 13.31
CA VAL A 10 -0.35 3.13 11.92
C VAL A 10 0.95 2.38 11.68
N ALA A 11 0.90 1.33 10.89
CA ALA A 11 2.08 0.60 10.45
C ALA A 11 2.64 1.25 9.18
N VAL A 12 3.95 1.52 9.18
CA VAL A 12 4.68 2.16 8.08
C VAL A 12 5.76 1.20 7.59
N GLY A 13 5.87 0.98 6.29
CA GLY A 13 6.89 0.08 5.76
C GLY A 13 6.77 -0.15 4.26
N ASP A 14 7.70 -0.91 3.70
CA ASP A 14 7.56 -1.44 2.34
C ASP A 14 6.93 -2.83 2.40
N PHE A 15 5.63 -2.89 2.23
CA PHE A 15 4.84 -4.12 2.36
C PHE A 15 4.96 -5.07 1.17
N ARG A 16 5.89 -4.81 0.26
CA ARG A 16 6.23 -5.65 -0.88
C ARG A 16 7.38 -6.61 -0.58
N PHE A 17 8.12 -6.43 0.52
CA PHE A 17 9.28 -7.28 0.86
C PHE A 17 8.91 -8.75 0.92
N PRO A 18 9.59 -9.63 0.17
CA PRO A 18 9.42 -11.05 0.31
C PRO A 18 10.07 -11.55 1.62
N GLY A 19 9.38 -12.41 2.36
CA GLY A 19 9.95 -13.14 3.49
C GLY A 19 9.50 -12.69 4.89
N GLY A 20 10.38 -12.93 5.88
CA GLY A 20 10.04 -12.94 7.30
C GLY A 20 9.45 -11.63 7.86
N THR A 21 9.92 -10.46 7.41
CA THR A 21 9.40 -9.17 7.86
C THR A 21 7.93 -8.99 7.49
N SER A 22 7.58 -9.21 6.23
CA SER A 22 6.19 -9.08 5.77
C SER A 22 5.26 -10.12 6.40
N THR A 23 5.76 -11.34 6.62
CA THR A 23 5.03 -12.37 7.37
C THR A 23 4.78 -11.94 8.82
N ALA A 24 5.79 -11.35 9.50
CA ALA A 24 5.64 -10.85 10.87
C ALA A 24 4.60 -9.72 10.93
N VAL A 25 4.65 -8.76 9.98
CA VAL A 25 3.64 -7.70 9.86
C VAL A 25 2.23 -8.28 9.70
N ALA A 26 2.04 -9.25 8.81
CA ALA A 26 0.73 -9.87 8.59
C ALA A 26 0.19 -10.56 9.86
N GLU A 27 1.05 -11.21 10.63
CA GLU A 27 0.67 -11.83 11.92
C GLU A 27 0.30 -10.76 12.97
N GLU A 28 1.04 -9.64 13.02
CA GLU A 28 0.70 -8.50 13.88
C GLU A 28 -0.67 -7.93 13.52
N LEU A 29 -0.96 -7.71 12.23
CA LEU A 29 -2.25 -7.20 11.75
C LEU A 29 -3.42 -8.11 12.16
N ARG A 30 -3.25 -9.44 12.01
CA ARG A 30 -4.26 -10.40 12.43
C ARG A 30 -4.51 -10.36 13.94
N ALA A 31 -3.43 -10.27 14.74
CA ALA A 31 -3.50 -10.18 16.19
C ALA A 31 -4.16 -8.87 16.65
N GLN A 32 -3.83 -7.76 16.01
CA GLN A 32 -4.39 -6.44 16.27
C GLN A 32 -5.89 -6.40 15.95
N ALA A 33 -6.28 -6.85 14.77
CA ALA A 33 -7.68 -6.91 14.36
C ALA A 33 -8.52 -7.82 15.27
N ALA A 34 -8.01 -9.01 15.62
CA ALA A 34 -8.66 -9.93 16.53
C ALA A 34 -8.84 -9.35 17.95
N ALA A 35 -7.98 -8.43 18.36
CA ALA A 35 -8.08 -7.72 19.64
C ALA A 35 -8.93 -6.44 19.57
N GLY A 36 -9.43 -6.07 18.39
CA GLY A 36 -10.28 -4.90 18.15
C GLY A 36 -9.53 -3.60 17.85
N TYR A 37 -8.20 -3.61 17.69
CA TYR A 37 -7.45 -2.43 17.30
C TYR A 37 -7.67 -2.10 15.82
N ARG A 38 -7.88 -0.81 15.53
CA ARG A 38 -7.95 -0.30 14.18
C ARG A 38 -6.56 0.06 13.68
N THR A 39 -6.10 -0.62 12.62
CA THR A 39 -4.77 -0.43 12.05
C THR A 39 -4.83 0.15 10.65
N GLY A 40 -4.05 1.20 10.39
CA GLY A 40 -3.80 1.76 9.06
C GLY A 40 -2.43 1.34 8.55
N LEU A 41 -2.30 1.06 7.25
CA LEU A 41 -1.03 0.76 6.58
C LEU A 41 -0.61 1.92 5.68
N LEU A 42 0.57 2.47 5.91
CA LEU A 42 1.23 3.44 5.05
C LEU A 42 2.37 2.77 4.28
N GLN A 43 2.17 2.57 2.99
CA GLN A 43 3.20 2.04 2.10
C GLN A 43 4.28 3.10 1.85
N LEU A 44 5.53 2.76 2.13
CA LEU A 44 6.72 3.48 1.70
C LEU A 44 7.52 2.61 0.73
N LYS A 45 7.88 3.17 -0.42
CA LYS A 45 8.78 2.50 -1.36
C LYS A 45 10.21 2.56 -0.82
N GLY A 46 10.74 1.43 -0.36
CA GLY A 46 12.14 1.31 0.06
C GLY A 46 13.08 1.12 -1.15
N PRO A 47 14.38 1.52 -1.05
CA PRO A 47 15.34 1.41 -2.14
C PRO A 47 15.80 -0.01 -2.43
N VAL A 48 15.43 -0.98 -1.62
CA VAL A 48 15.88 -2.38 -1.71
C VAL A 48 15.23 -3.11 -2.89
N LEU A 49 13.97 -2.78 -3.21
CA LEU A 49 13.25 -3.40 -4.33
C LEU A 49 13.38 -2.54 -5.58
N LYS A 50 14.08 -3.07 -6.60
CA LYS A 50 14.38 -2.36 -7.86
C LYS A 50 13.34 -2.53 -8.96
N TYR A 51 12.38 -3.45 -8.77
CA TYR A 51 11.37 -3.81 -9.76
C TYR A 51 9.97 -3.70 -9.19
N PRO A 52 8.93 -3.60 -10.05
CA PRO A 52 7.56 -3.67 -9.57
C PRO A 52 7.31 -4.96 -8.79
N HIS A 53 6.73 -4.84 -7.61
CA HIS A 53 6.37 -5.96 -6.76
C HIS A 53 4.97 -5.77 -6.18
N ALA A 54 4.22 -6.86 -6.14
CA ALA A 54 2.93 -6.89 -5.44
C ALA A 54 3.10 -6.69 -3.93
N ILE A 55 2.05 -6.21 -3.27
CA ILE A 55 1.94 -6.34 -1.81
C ILE A 55 2.11 -7.82 -1.45
N HIS A 56 2.86 -8.10 -0.39
CA HIS A 56 3.06 -9.46 0.08
C HIS A 56 1.72 -10.18 0.28
N PRO A 57 1.54 -11.43 -0.22
CA PRO A 57 0.22 -12.08 -0.28
C PRO A 57 -0.50 -12.14 1.06
N GLN A 58 0.22 -12.37 2.17
CA GLN A 58 -0.38 -12.43 3.50
C GLN A 58 -0.86 -11.06 4.01
N ILE A 59 -0.15 -9.96 3.67
CA ILE A 59 -0.57 -8.59 4.00
C ILE A 59 -1.78 -8.21 3.14
N ARG A 60 -1.77 -8.56 1.85
CA ARG A 60 -2.91 -8.40 0.95
C ARG A 60 -4.16 -9.09 1.52
N ALA A 61 -4.04 -10.35 1.95
CA ALA A 61 -5.13 -11.07 2.58
C ALA A 61 -5.68 -10.36 3.83
N CYS A 62 -4.82 -9.71 4.65
CA CYS A 62 -5.25 -8.90 5.78
C CYS A 62 -6.05 -7.66 5.34
N LEU A 63 -5.60 -6.96 4.29
CA LEU A 63 -6.33 -5.81 3.73
C LEU A 63 -7.69 -6.22 3.15
N GLU A 64 -7.73 -7.31 2.39
CA GLU A 64 -8.95 -7.86 1.81
C GLU A 64 -9.94 -8.34 2.87
N ALA A 65 -9.44 -8.92 3.96
CA ALA A 65 -10.25 -9.31 5.11
C ALA A 65 -10.71 -8.13 5.99
N GLY A 66 -10.26 -6.89 5.68
CA GLY A 66 -10.58 -5.72 6.50
C GLY A 66 -9.88 -5.70 7.86
N ALA A 67 -8.81 -6.47 8.03
CA ALA A 67 -7.98 -6.46 9.24
C ALA A 67 -7.12 -5.18 9.35
N ALA A 68 -6.93 -4.47 8.26
CA ALA A 68 -6.29 -3.16 8.21
C ALA A 68 -6.81 -2.35 7.02
N ASP A 69 -6.64 -1.01 7.09
CA ASP A 69 -6.94 -0.08 6.00
C ASP A 69 -5.64 0.35 5.31
N LEU A 70 -5.60 0.34 3.97
CA LEU A 70 -4.49 0.97 3.24
C LEU A 70 -4.72 2.48 3.19
N LEU A 71 -3.74 3.26 3.65
CA LEU A 71 -3.83 4.71 3.78
C LEU A 71 -3.14 5.41 2.59
N ASP A 72 -3.71 6.51 2.14
CA ASP A 72 -3.02 7.44 1.24
C ASP A 72 -1.97 8.24 2.04
N PRO A 73 -0.68 8.20 1.66
CA PRO A 73 0.39 8.91 2.37
C PRO A 73 0.19 10.43 2.47
N ALA A 74 -0.61 11.03 1.58
CA ALA A 74 -0.90 12.45 1.60
C ALA A 74 -2.07 12.83 2.53
N THR A 75 -2.83 11.85 3.03
CA THR A 75 -3.93 12.08 3.95
C THR A 75 -3.42 12.21 5.39
N ALA A 76 -3.77 13.30 6.06
CA ALA A 76 -3.43 13.48 7.46
C ALA A 76 -4.29 12.57 8.34
N VAL A 77 -3.64 11.76 9.17
CA VAL A 77 -4.29 10.86 10.14
C VAL A 77 -3.73 11.10 11.54
N ALA A 78 -4.49 10.73 12.56
CA ALA A 78 -4.03 10.68 13.94
C ALA A 78 -3.90 9.22 14.41
N ALA A 79 -2.92 8.93 15.27
CA ALA A 79 -2.72 7.59 15.82
C ALA A 79 -2.23 7.63 17.27
N ALA A 80 -2.52 6.60 18.06
CA ALA A 80 -1.85 6.41 19.34
C ALA A 80 -0.40 5.93 19.12
N LEU A 81 -0.19 5.07 18.13
CA LEU A 81 1.10 4.44 17.87
C LEU A 81 1.42 4.40 16.38
N VAL A 82 2.61 4.85 16.00
CA VAL A 82 3.23 4.55 14.72
C VAL A 82 4.26 3.44 14.90
N VAL A 83 4.19 2.40 14.06
CA VAL A 83 5.16 1.30 14.00
C VAL A 83 5.76 1.25 12.61
N ALA A 84 6.99 1.73 12.47
CA ALA A 84 7.72 1.63 11.22
C ALA A 84 8.50 0.31 11.18
N HIS A 85 8.30 -0.47 10.12
CA HIS A 85 8.94 -1.77 9.97
C HIS A 85 10.15 -1.70 9.04
N HIS A 86 11.31 -2.03 9.57
CA HIS A 86 12.60 -2.13 8.90
C HIS A 86 13.31 -0.80 8.64
N PRO A 87 14.58 -0.64 9.12
CA PRO A 87 15.37 0.58 8.92
C PRO A 87 15.53 1.00 7.46
N ALA A 88 15.63 0.03 6.54
CA ALA A 88 15.86 0.31 5.12
C ALA A 88 14.80 1.22 4.46
N VAL A 89 13.59 1.36 5.02
CA VAL A 89 12.58 2.26 4.46
C VAL A 89 12.93 3.74 4.65
N PHE A 90 13.87 4.05 5.52
CA PHE A 90 14.36 5.41 5.79
C PHE A 90 15.81 5.66 5.31
N THR A 91 16.36 4.78 4.48
CA THR A 91 17.70 4.97 3.90
C THR A 91 17.78 6.27 3.09
N HIS A 92 16.70 6.66 2.46
CA HIS A 92 16.58 7.94 1.76
C HIS A 92 15.40 8.73 2.30
N LEU A 93 15.54 10.05 2.30
CA LEU A 93 14.44 10.94 2.65
C LEU A 93 13.41 10.89 1.50
N PRO A 94 12.19 10.40 1.71
CA PRO A 94 11.20 10.39 0.65
C PRO A 94 10.80 11.81 0.27
N ARG A 95 10.39 11.95 -0.98
CA ARG A 95 9.96 13.25 -1.54
C ARG A 95 8.68 13.80 -0.90
N ARG A 96 7.96 13.00 -0.11
CA ARG A 96 6.70 13.39 0.54
C ARG A 96 6.76 13.09 2.02
N ALA A 97 6.45 14.10 2.85
CA ALA A 97 6.29 13.92 4.28
C ALA A 97 5.01 13.12 4.58
N ILE A 98 5.12 12.19 5.51
CA ILE A 98 3.97 11.48 6.07
C ILE A 98 3.26 12.40 7.06
N ARG A 99 1.94 12.48 6.98
CA ARG A 99 1.12 13.33 7.85
C ARG A 99 0.44 12.49 8.93
N VAL A 100 1.23 11.89 9.81
CA VAL A 100 0.70 11.14 10.96
C VAL A 100 1.01 11.91 12.24
N ASP A 101 -0.04 12.35 12.91
CA ASP A 101 0.03 12.90 14.26
C ASP A 101 -0.07 11.74 15.24
N ALA A 102 0.98 11.42 15.96
CA ALA A 102 1.06 10.23 16.82
C ALA A 102 1.66 10.54 18.19
N GLU A 103 1.18 9.84 19.22
CA GLU A 103 1.70 9.93 20.58
C GLU A 103 3.04 9.21 20.71
N THR A 104 3.18 8.04 20.11
CA THR A 104 4.40 7.22 20.15
C THR A 104 4.82 6.80 18.75
N ARG A 105 6.11 6.79 18.46
CA ARG A 105 6.71 6.38 17.19
C ARG A 105 7.82 5.38 17.43
N LEU A 106 7.69 4.18 16.86
CA LEU A 106 8.66 3.10 16.96
C LEU A 106 9.21 2.74 15.58
N LEU A 107 10.52 2.51 15.51
CA LEU A 107 11.20 1.89 14.37
C LEU A 107 11.64 0.48 14.76
N ILE A 108 11.03 -0.54 14.16
CA ILE A 108 11.35 -1.94 14.46
C ILE A 108 12.61 -2.36 13.70
N VAL A 109 13.60 -2.80 14.43
CA VAL A 109 14.92 -3.15 13.89
C VAL A 109 14.93 -4.63 13.48
N HIS A 110 14.41 -4.90 12.27
CA HIS A 110 14.43 -6.25 11.69
C HIS A 110 15.82 -6.67 11.17
N HIS A 111 16.72 -5.72 10.95
CA HIS A 111 18.08 -5.96 10.50
C HIS A 111 19.07 -5.32 11.48
N PRO A 112 20.05 -6.08 11.98
CA PRO A 112 20.99 -5.58 12.97
C PRO A 112 21.87 -4.44 12.41
N PRO A 113 22.33 -3.48 13.24
CA PRO A 113 23.17 -2.39 12.76
C PRO A 113 24.55 -2.84 12.30
N LEU A 114 25.09 -3.87 12.91
CA LEU A 114 26.41 -4.43 12.58
C LEU A 114 26.27 -5.89 12.12
N ASP A 115 27.14 -6.31 11.22
CA ASP A 115 27.36 -7.74 10.93
C ASP A 115 28.16 -8.41 12.08
N GLY A 116 28.40 -9.72 11.96
CA GLY A 116 29.12 -10.47 12.98
C GLY A 116 30.62 -10.14 13.09
N HIS A 117 31.17 -9.39 12.14
CA HIS A 117 32.54 -8.90 12.16
C HIS A 117 32.65 -7.45 12.63
N GLY A 118 31.51 -6.81 12.96
CA GLY A 118 31.45 -5.42 13.44
C GLY A 118 31.35 -4.40 12.31
N GLU A 119 31.18 -4.81 11.06
CA GLU A 119 30.98 -3.89 9.94
C GLU A 119 29.53 -3.37 9.93
N ALA A 120 29.37 -2.07 9.63
CA ALA A 120 28.06 -1.44 9.61
C ALA A 120 27.20 -1.94 8.43
N ASN A 121 26.02 -2.42 8.72
CA ASN A 121 25.03 -2.83 7.70
C ASN A 121 24.30 -1.63 7.07
N TYR A 122 24.24 -0.50 7.78
CA TYR A 122 23.59 0.74 7.33
C TYR A 122 23.99 1.93 8.21
N ASP A 123 23.80 3.14 7.73
CA ASP A 123 24.00 4.38 8.49
C ASP A 123 22.77 4.63 9.38
N TRP A 124 22.85 4.19 10.66
CA TRP A 124 21.73 4.35 11.60
C TRP A 124 21.49 5.81 11.99
N ALA A 125 22.52 6.67 11.99
CA ALA A 125 22.36 8.08 12.31
C ALA A 125 21.58 8.82 11.20
N ALA A 126 21.89 8.56 9.94
CA ALA A 126 21.12 9.09 8.82
C ALA A 126 19.69 8.57 8.82
N ILE A 127 19.49 7.25 9.03
CA ILE A 127 18.16 6.63 9.09
C ILE A 127 17.35 7.24 10.25
N HIS A 128 17.94 7.48 11.39
CA HIS A 128 17.25 8.10 12.53
C HIS A 128 16.75 9.50 12.19
N ARG A 129 17.62 10.36 11.64
CA ARG A 129 17.25 11.71 11.19
C ARG A 129 16.14 11.68 10.15
N HIS A 130 16.22 10.77 9.17
CA HIS A 130 15.19 10.61 8.14
C HIS A 130 13.85 10.14 8.72
N ALA A 131 13.88 9.18 9.65
CA ALA A 131 12.68 8.69 10.31
C ALA A 131 11.98 9.80 11.12
N GLU A 132 12.72 10.59 11.90
CA GLU A 132 12.16 11.71 12.65
C GLU A 132 11.61 12.81 11.73
N ALA A 133 12.33 13.16 10.67
CA ALA A 133 11.86 14.14 9.69
C ALA A 133 10.57 13.69 8.99
N MET A 134 10.46 12.39 8.71
CA MET A 134 9.27 11.85 8.04
C MET A 134 8.08 11.66 8.95
N LEU A 135 8.32 11.12 10.14
CA LEU A 135 7.26 10.77 11.08
C LEU A 135 6.88 11.93 12.01
N GLY A 136 7.59 13.04 11.92
CA GLY A 136 7.24 14.31 12.60
C GLY A 136 7.40 14.26 14.11
N GLY A 137 8.50 13.73 14.65
CA GLY A 137 8.79 13.71 16.09
C GLY A 137 9.78 12.62 16.47
N THR A 138 10.11 12.52 17.75
CA THR A 138 11.07 11.56 18.27
C THR A 138 10.69 10.13 17.96
N VAL A 139 11.63 9.37 17.40
CA VAL A 139 11.46 7.96 17.00
C VAL A 139 12.32 7.08 17.90
N LEU A 140 11.68 6.17 18.64
CA LEU A 140 12.37 5.18 19.45
C LEU A 140 12.64 3.92 18.63
N TRP A 141 13.87 3.44 18.67
CA TRP A 141 14.26 2.22 17.98
C TRP A 141 13.91 1.00 18.84
N ALA A 142 13.16 0.07 18.29
CA ALA A 142 12.70 -1.13 18.98
C ALA A 142 13.40 -2.38 18.42
N PRO A 143 14.45 -2.89 19.12
CA PRO A 143 15.13 -4.11 18.75
C PRO A 143 14.16 -5.30 18.69
N THR A 144 14.38 -6.23 17.74
CA THR A 144 13.56 -7.46 17.65
C THR A 144 14.01 -8.54 18.63
N GLY A 145 15.17 -8.37 19.24
CA GLY A 145 15.69 -9.32 20.24
C GLY A 145 16.98 -8.84 20.91
N PRO A 146 17.46 -9.63 21.89
CA PRO A 146 18.62 -9.27 22.71
C PRO A 146 19.91 -9.05 21.92
N ALA A 147 20.12 -9.79 20.83
CA ALA A 147 21.32 -9.64 19.99
C ALA A 147 21.40 -8.24 19.38
N VAL A 148 20.29 -7.74 18.81
CA VAL A 148 20.21 -6.40 18.22
C VAL A 148 20.32 -5.33 19.32
N ARG A 149 19.66 -5.53 20.46
CA ARG A 149 19.78 -4.61 21.61
C ARG A 149 21.21 -4.50 22.12
N GLY A 150 21.90 -5.64 22.23
CA GLY A 150 23.29 -5.67 22.69
C GLY A 150 24.23 -4.92 21.76
N GLN A 151 24.03 -5.00 20.45
CA GLN A 151 24.82 -4.23 19.49
C GLN A 151 24.63 -2.72 19.68
N PHE A 152 23.38 -2.24 19.78
CA PHE A 152 23.14 -0.81 20.03
C PHE A 152 23.68 -0.34 21.39
N ALA A 153 23.60 -1.17 22.43
CA ALA A 153 24.14 -0.83 23.73
C ALA A 153 25.68 -0.67 23.74
N ALA A 154 26.36 -1.21 22.72
CA ALA A 154 27.81 -1.09 22.54
C ALA A 154 28.22 0.07 21.63
N LEU A 155 27.28 0.84 21.07
CA LEU A 155 27.54 1.99 20.20
C LEU A 155 27.45 3.30 21.00
N ASP A 156 28.44 4.17 20.86
CA ASP A 156 28.48 5.47 21.56
C ASP A 156 27.40 6.44 21.00
N ASP A 157 27.07 6.33 19.71
CA ASP A 157 26.11 7.17 18.99
C ASP A 157 24.79 6.45 18.68
N ALA A 158 24.42 5.49 19.52
CA ALA A 158 23.18 4.74 19.34
C ALA A 158 21.94 5.65 19.37
N PRO A 159 20.95 5.43 18.50
CA PRO A 159 19.69 6.13 18.57
C PRO A 159 18.93 5.75 19.85
N PRO A 160 17.95 6.56 20.30
CA PRO A 160 17.18 6.27 21.51
C PRO A 160 16.41 4.96 21.36
N LEU A 161 16.61 4.03 22.29
CA LEU A 161 15.99 2.71 22.27
C LEU A 161 14.67 2.69 23.03
N PHE A 162 13.70 1.99 22.46
CA PHE A 162 12.51 1.59 23.20
C PHE A 162 12.88 0.59 24.31
N ALA A 163 12.28 0.75 25.49
CA ALA A 163 12.68 0.01 26.70
C ALA A 163 12.52 -1.51 26.59
N ARG A 164 11.68 -2.00 25.69
CA ARG A 164 11.39 -3.44 25.52
C ARG A 164 11.67 -3.87 24.09
N ASP A 165 12.02 -5.16 23.92
CA ASP A 165 12.18 -5.73 22.60
C ASP A 165 10.82 -5.92 21.90
N TRP A 166 10.80 -5.67 20.60
CA TRP A 166 9.63 -5.87 19.76
C TRP A 166 9.74 -7.19 18.99
N HIS A 167 9.53 -8.29 19.69
CA HIS A 167 9.59 -9.62 19.09
C HIS A 167 8.55 -9.79 17.97
N GLY A 168 8.93 -10.50 16.92
CA GLY A 168 8.00 -10.91 15.87
C GLY A 168 6.89 -11.82 16.39
N VAL A 169 5.76 -11.77 15.72
CA VAL A 169 4.56 -12.56 16.09
C VAL A 169 4.45 -13.80 15.22
N ILE A 170 3.98 -14.89 15.80
CA ILE A 170 3.61 -16.12 15.11
C ILE A 170 2.29 -16.67 15.68
N GLU A 171 1.35 -17.06 14.80
CA GLU A 171 0.21 -17.88 15.18
C GLU A 171 0.67 -19.35 15.30
N PRO A 172 0.73 -19.94 16.49
CA PRO A 172 1.34 -21.26 16.64
C PRO A 172 0.48 -22.41 16.13
N ARG A 173 -0.85 -22.22 15.99
CA ARG A 173 -1.78 -23.33 15.68
C ARG A 173 -1.49 -24.05 14.37
N PRO A 174 -1.23 -23.37 13.24
CA PRO A 174 -0.92 -24.03 11.98
C PRO A 174 0.35 -24.87 12.00
N TRP A 175 1.27 -24.58 12.93
CA TRP A 175 2.56 -25.27 13.04
C TRP A 175 2.50 -26.51 13.91
N ARG A 176 1.47 -26.70 14.74
CA ARG A 176 1.40 -27.77 15.74
C ARG A 176 1.40 -29.15 15.11
N VAL A 177 2.32 -29.98 15.55
CA VAL A 177 2.38 -31.42 15.24
C VAL A 177 2.12 -32.23 16.50
N ALA A 178 1.21 -33.20 16.41
CA ALA A 178 0.92 -34.11 17.53
C ALA A 178 2.03 -35.16 17.67
N ARG A 179 3.12 -34.79 18.35
CA ARG A 179 4.28 -35.69 18.53
C ARG A 179 4.03 -36.67 19.66
N LYS A 180 4.32 -37.93 19.36
CA LYS A 180 4.29 -39.02 20.35
C LYS A 180 5.68 -39.51 20.76
N GLY A 181 6.73 -39.02 20.12
CA GLY A 181 8.14 -39.35 20.29
C GLY A 181 8.92 -38.92 19.04
N PRO A 182 10.20 -39.31 18.91
CA PRO A 182 10.91 -39.21 17.65
C PRO A 182 10.17 -39.91 16.52
N LEU A 183 10.34 -39.41 15.29
CA LEU A 183 9.59 -39.86 14.10
C LEU A 183 10.06 -41.21 13.57
N GLU A 184 11.37 -41.44 13.63
CA GLU A 184 12.03 -42.62 13.06
C GLU A 184 12.98 -43.25 14.09
N SER A 185 13.46 -44.45 13.80
CA SER A 185 14.49 -45.13 14.60
C SER A 185 15.84 -44.41 14.58
N ARG A 186 16.06 -43.58 13.54
CA ARG A 186 17.21 -42.69 13.40
C ARG A 186 16.80 -41.23 13.66
N PRO A 187 17.64 -40.44 14.34
CA PRO A 187 17.34 -39.05 14.57
C PRO A 187 17.20 -38.28 13.26
N VAL A 188 16.11 -37.51 13.09
CA VAL A 188 15.88 -36.65 11.91
C VAL A 188 16.26 -35.22 12.26
N ILE A 189 17.41 -34.78 11.75
CA ILE A 189 17.88 -33.40 11.82
C ILE A 189 17.29 -32.63 10.63
N GLY A 190 16.71 -31.47 10.87
CA GLY A 190 16.16 -30.65 9.80
C GLY A 190 16.54 -29.19 9.89
N ARG A 191 16.45 -28.52 8.74
CA ARG A 191 16.64 -27.10 8.61
C ARG A 191 15.85 -26.55 7.43
N HIS A 192 15.25 -25.38 7.58
CA HIS A 192 14.75 -24.61 6.45
C HIS A 192 15.24 -23.14 6.50
N SER A 193 15.56 -22.59 5.35
CA SER A 193 15.97 -21.20 5.19
C SER A 193 15.87 -20.76 3.73
N ARG A 194 15.93 -19.45 3.48
CA ARG A 194 16.19 -18.94 2.13
C ARG A 194 17.54 -19.48 1.64
N PRO A 195 17.72 -19.62 0.31
CA PRO A 195 19.00 -20.05 -0.29
C PRO A 195 20.02 -18.91 -0.27
N ASP A 196 20.59 -18.67 0.90
CA ASP A 196 21.53 -17.60 1.21
C ASP A 196 22.74 -18.22 1.91
N ALA A 197 23.94 -18.00 1.39
CA ALA A 197 25.17 -18.55 1.93
C ALA A 197 25.41 -18.12 3.38
N LEU A 198 25.08 -16.88 3.75
CA LEU A 198 25.24 -16.38 5.11
C LEU A 198 24.34 -17.09 6.13
N LYS A 199 23.34 -17.83 5.68
CA LYS A 199 22.51 -18.67 6.56
C LYS A 199 23.17 -20.01 6.91
N TRP A 200 24.33 -20.33 6.40
CA TRP A 200 25.04 -21.59 6.61
C TRP A 200 26.38 -21.35 7.30
N PRO A 201 26.98 -22.37 7.95
CA PRO A 201 28.31 -22.26 8.54
C PRO A 201 29.38 -21.82 7.53
N ASP A 202 30.46 -21.26 8.05
CA ASP A 202 31.54 -20.65 7.26
C ASP A 202 32.26 -21.67 6.37
N ASP A 203 32.36 -22.91 6.83
CA ASP A 203 33.16 -23.94 6.19
C ASP A 203 32.49 -25.32 6.22
N ARG A 204 33.02 -26.22 5.38
CA ARG A 204 32.56 -27.61 5.22
C ARG A 204 32.65 -28.41 6.53
N ALA A 205 33.71 -28.26 7.28
CA ALA A 205 33.91 -29.04 8.51
C ALA A 205 32.86 -28.70 9.54
N THR A 206 32.62 -27.40 9.79
CA THR A 206 31.58 -26.89 10.68
C THR A 206 30.18 -27.31 10.20
N ALA A 207 29.92 -27.25 8.89
CA ALA A 207 28.65 -27.70 8.34
C ALA A 207 28.39 -29.18 8.55
N LEU A 208 29.39 -30.06 8.36
CA LEU A 208 29.25 -31.49 8.59
C LEU A 208 29.30 -31.91 10.08
N MET A 209 29.81 -31.06 10.97
CA MET A 209 29.65 -31.23 12.41
C MET A 209 28.20 -30.98 12.82
N ALA A 210 27.57 -29.92 12.31
CA ALA A 210 26.19 -29.54 12.64
C ALA A 210 25.15 -30.43 11.91
N TYR A 211 25.46 -30.84 10.68
CA TYR A 211 24.61 -31.67 9.82
C TYR A 211 25.40 -32.92 9.40
N PRO A 212 25.39 -33.99 10.21
CA PRO A 212 26.31 -35.10 10.03
C PRO A 212 26.14 -35.84 8.72
N ASP A 213 27.27 -36.26 8.12
CA ASP A 213 27.37 -37.19 7.00
C ASP A 213 27.36 -38.66 7.44
N ASP A 214 26.89 -38.94 8.66
CA ASP A 214 26.84 -40.25 9.29
C ASP A 214 25.47 -40.88 9.02
N PRO A 215 25.40 -42.16 8.54
CA PRO A 215 24.15 -42.85 8.23
C PRO A 215 23.27 -43.12 9.44
N ILE A 216 23.76 -42.92 10.68
CA ILE A 216 22.94 -42.97 11.93
C ILE A 216 21.90 -41.87 11.91
N PHE A 217 22.15 -40.76 11.23
CA PHE A 217 21.24 -39.61 11.14
C PHE A 217 20.54 -39.55 9.78
N VAL A 218 19.36 -38.96 9.76
CA VAL A 218 18.69 -38.45 8.56
C VAL A 218 18.77 -36.94 8.60
N VAL A 219 19.27 -36.31 7.55
CA VAL A 219 19.34 -34.86 7.44
C VAL A 219 18.37 -34.37 6.38
N ARG A 220 17.44 -33.49 6.73
CA ARG A 220 16.43 -32.91 5.85
C ARG A 220 16.62 -31.40 5.74
N ILE A 221 16.75 -30.91 4.49
CA ILE A 221 17.02 -29.50 4.20
C ILE A 221 15.99 -28.99 3.21
N LEU A 222 15.26 -27.94 3.60
CA LEU A 222 14.39 -27.18 2.71
C LEU A 222 15.01 -25.79 2.46
N GLY A 223 15.31 -25.49 1.18
CA GLY A 223 16.01 -24.26 0.77
C GLY A 223 17.48 -24.49 0.47
N GLY A 224 17.86 -25.73 0.13
CA GLY A 224 19.16 -26.03 -0.47
C GLY A 224 19.31 -25.34 -1.84
N GLY A 225 20.52 -24.93 -2.14
CA GLY A 225 20.86 -24.27 -3.40
C GLY A 225 22.28 -24.61 -3.87
N PRO A 226 22.74 -24.07 -5.01
CA PRO A 226 24.07 -24.33 -5.54
C PRO A 226 25.19 -24.10 -4.52
N PHE A 227 25.11 -23.01 -3.75
CA PHE A 227 26.09 -22.65 -2.71
C PHE A 227 26.24 -23.75 -1.64
N LEU A 228 25.16 -24.44 -1.26
CA LEU A 228 25.24 -25.51 -0.29
C LEU A 228 26.01 -26.72 -0.84
N ARG A 229 25.82 -27.02 -2.14
CA ARG A 229 26.59 -28.05 -2.82
C ARG A 229 28.05 -27.66 -2.90
N GLU A 230 28.37 -26.40 -3.19
CA GLU A 230 29.74 -25.87 -3.19
C GLU A 230 30.38 -25.99 -1.80
N LEU A 231 29.64 -25.63 -0.74
CA LEU A 231 30.10 -25.70 0.66
C LEU A 231 30.46 -27.14 1.07
N VAL A 232 29.62 -28.12 0.76
CA VAL A 232 29.80 -29.51 1.23
C VAL A 232 30.45 -30.44 0.18
N GLY A 233 30.67 -29.95 -1.05
CA GLY A 233 31.19 -30.68 -2.20
C GLY A 233 30.10 -31.49 -2.90
N SER A 234 29.63 -32.57 -2.28
CA SER A 234 28.47 -33.35 -2.71
C SER A 234 27.56 -33.62 -1.49
N TYR A 235 26.27 -33.76 -1.74
CA TYR A 235 25.37 -34.09 -0.62
C TYR A 235 25.66 -35.52 -0.12
N PRO A 236 25.86 -35.67 1.20
CA PRO A 236 25.99 -37.00 1.80
C PRO A 236 24.75 -37.87 1.52
N PRO A 237 24.91 -39.22 1.41
CA PRO A 237 23.81 -40.13 1.07
C PRO A 237 22.61 -40.09 2.07
N ASN A 238 22.85 -39.70 3.31
CA ASN A 238 21.82 -39.53 4.35
C ASN A 238 21.12 -38.18 4.33
N TRP A 239 21.45 -37.28 3.38
CA TRP A 239 20.82 -35.99 3.22
C TRP A 239 19.70 -36.02 2.19
N GLN A 240 18.56 -35.41 2.54
CA GLN A 240 17.43 -35.17 1.67
C GLN A 240 17.29 -33.65 1.52
N VAL A 241 17.57 -33.13 0.33
CA VAL A 241 17.65 -31.68 0.07
C VAL A 241 16.60 -31.28 -0.95
N TRP A 242 15.75 -30.35 -0.58
CA TRP A 242 14.72 -29.78 -1.45
C TRP A 242 15.03 -28.32 -1.77
N PRO A 243 14.67 -27.84 -2.97
CA PRO A 243 14.73 -26.42 -3.30
C PRO A 243 13.87 -25.57 -2.37
N PHE A 244 14.18 -24.29 -2.31
CA PHE A 244 13.35 -23.32 -1.58
C PHE A 244 11.93 -23.30 -2.16
N ASN A 245 10.92 -23.23 -1.29
CA ASN A 245 9.50 -23.31 -1.64
C ASN A 245 9.01 -24.61 -2.29
N ALA A 246 9.79 -25.68 -2.28
CA ALA A 246 9.32 -26.98 -2.79
C ALA A 246 8.13 -27.55 -2.01
N MET A 247 7.98 -27.15 -0.75
CA MET A 247 6.82 -27.48 0.07
C MET A 247 6.59 -26.39 1.14
N PRO A 248 5.37 -26.30 1.73
CA PRO A 248 5.12 -25.44 2.87
C PRO A 248 6.00 -25.78 4.07
N PRO A 249 6.60 -24.79 4.77
CA PRO A 249 7.48 -25.04 5.91
C PRO A 249 6.84 -25.85 7.04
N GLU A 250 5.54 -25.68 7.30
CA GLU A 250 4.80 -26.47 8.30
C GLU A 250 4.75 -27.96 7.97
N ARG A 251 4.63 -28.32 6.69
CA ARG A 251 4.71 -29.72 6.23
C ARG A 251 6.12 -30.26 6.38
N PHE A 252 7.10 -29.47 6.05
CA PHE A 252 8.51 -29.84 6.22
C PHE A 252 8.82 -30.09 7.70
N LEU A 253 8.47 -29.18 8.60
CA LEU A 253 8.73 -29.28 10.04
C LEU A 253 7.99 -30.45 10.69
N ALA A 254 6.89 -30.90 10.13
CA ALA A 254 6.22 -32.12 10.57
C ALA A 254 7.08 -33.39 10.37
N THR A 255 8.07 -33.33 9.52
CA THR A 255 9.00 -34.44 9.21
C THR A 255 10.34 -34.34 9.94
N VAL A 256 10.53 -33.37 10.85
CA VAL A 256 11.80 -33.07 11.52
C VAL A 256 11.67 -33.28 13.01
N ASP A 257 12.62 -34.00 13.65
CA ASP A 257 12.71 -34.14 15.09
C ASP A 257 13.51 -33.02 15.73
N PHE A 258 14.69 -32.76 15.19
CA PHE A 258 15.64 -31.77 15.71
C PHE A 258 15.87 -30.70 14.67
N PHE A 259 15.50 -29.46 14.99
CA PHE A 259 15.80 -28.30 14.16
C PHE A 259 17.14 -27.72 14.55
N VAL A 260 18.15 -27.96 13.70
CA VAL A 260 19.53 -27.49 13.94
C VAL A 260 19.76 -26.23 13.13
N TYR A 261 20.25 -25.16 13.77
CA TYR A 261 20.44 -23.88 13.11
C TYR A 261 21.79 -23.26 13.48
N PHE A 262 22.73 -23.35 12.55
CA PHE A 262 24.02 -22.66 12.60
C PHE A 262 24.18 -21.83 11.32
N HIS A 263 24.72 -20.65 11.43
CA HIS A 263 24.89 -19.70 10.33
C HIS A 263 26.33 -19.20 10.24
N HIS A 264 26.65 -18.47 9.18
CA HIS A 264 27.96 -17.83 8.95
C HIS A 264 28.32 -16.89 10.08
N SER A 265 29.62 -16.75 10.40
CA SER A 265 30.11 -15.85 11.44
C SER A 265 29.76 -14.39 11.19
N ARG A 266 29.70 -13.96 9.92
CA ARG A 266 29.22 -12.62 9.53
C ARG A 266 27.73 -12.38 9.73
N TRP A 267 26.92 -13.42 9.81
CA TRP A 267 25.48 -13.26 9.98
C TRP A 267 25.14 -13.03 11.46
N VAL A 268 24.37 -11.99 11.74
CA VAL A 268 23.72 -11.80 13.04
C VAL A 268 22.22 -12.02 12.86
N GLU A 269 21.70 -13.07 13.49
CA GLU A 269 20.27 -13.33 13.45
C GLU A 269 19.52 -12.42 14.40
N ALA A 270 18.76 -11.49 13.86
CA ALA A 270 18.02 -10.49 14.64
C ALA A 270 16.94 -11.10 15.52
N PHE A 271 16.24 -12.17 15.02
CA PHE A 271 15.13 -12.79 15.75
C PHE A 271 15.05 -14.32 15.59
N GLY A 272 15.31 -14.85 14.41
CA GLY A 272 15.25 -16.31 14.17
C GLY A 272 13.84 -16.83 13.91
N ARG A 273 13.14 -16.28 12.92
CA ARG A 273 11.78 -16.70 12.55
C ARG A 273 11.64 -18.20 12.34
N THR A 274 12.56 -18.82 11.61
CA THR A 274 12.56 -20.29 11.34
C THR A 274 12.71 -21.12 12.59
N VAL A 275 13.41 -20.59 13.60
CA VAL A 275 13.58 -21.25 14.92
C VAL A 275 12.24 -21.32 15.67
N ILE A 276 11.51 -20.19 15.74
CA ILE A 276 10.20 -20.18 16.42
C ILE A 276 9.15 -21.02 15.67
N GLU A 277 9.23 -21.12 14.35
CA GLU A 277 8.38 -22.01 13.54
C GLU A 277 8.64 -23.47 13.89
N ALA A 278 9.90 -23.86 13.98
CA ALA A 278 10.30 -25.21 14.40
C ALA A 278 9.87 -25.52 15.84
N MET A 279 10.11 -24.61 16.78
CA MET A 279 9.67 -24.77 18.18
C MET A 279 8.14 -24.84 18.27
N ALA A 280 7.39 -24.07 17.48
CA ALA A 280 5.93 -24.15 17.42
C ALA A 280 5.43 -25.51 16.93
N SER A 281 6.19 -26.18 16.04
CA SER A 281 5.88 -27.53 15.57
C SER A 281 6.19 -28.63 16.62
N GLY A 282 6.82 -28.26 17.73
CA GLY A 282 7.30 -29.19 18.73
C GLY A 282 8.58 -29.91 18.36
N ALA A 283 9.28 -29.52 17.31
CA ALA A 283 10.65 -29.96 17.04
C ALA A 283 11.60 -29.39 18.11
N VAL A 284 12.61 -30.18 18.49
CA VAL A 284 13.63 -29.70 19.43
C VAL A 284 14.63 -28.82 18.71
N ALA A 285 14.70 -27.54 19.07
CA ALA A 285 15.67 -26.62 18.51
C ALA A 285 17.06 -26.83 19.17
N VAL A 286 18.09 -27.00 18.34
CA VAL A 286 19.52 -27.09 18.77
C VAL A 286 20.24 -25.90 18.13
N LEU A 287 20.74 -24.99 18.96
CA LEU A 287 21.19 -23.65 18.55
C LEU A 287 22.54 -23.30 19.14
N PRO A 288 23.29 -22.37 18.55
CA PRO A 288 24.45 -21.74 19.18
C PRO A 288 24.04 -20.99 20.49
N ARG A 289 24.98 -20.88 21.44
CA ARG A 289 24.72 -20.27 22.75
C ARG A 289 24.25 -18.82 22.72
N HIS A 290 24.58 -18.05 21.70
CA HIS A 290 24.14 -16.65 21.61
C HIS A 290 22.61 -16.50 21.51
N PHE A 291 21.86 -17.56 21.14
CA PHE A 291 20.40 -17.56 21.17
C PHE A 291 19.80 -17.76 22.57
N GLU A 292 20.61 -18.10 23.58
CA GLU A 292 20.13 -18.39 24.93
C GLU A 292 19.39 -17.21 25.56
N ALA A 293 19.87 -15.98 25.33
CA ALA A 293 19.24 -14.76 25.82
C ALA A 293 17.79 -14.57 25.30
N LEU A 294 17.48 -15.11 24.10
CA LEU A 294 16.15 -15.01 23.50
C LEU A 294 15.24 -16.20 23.83
N PHE A 295 15.78 -17.42 23.81
CA PHE A 295 14.98 -18.63 23.89
C PHE A 295 15.08 -19.39 25.23
N GLY A 296 16.02 -19.02 26.11
CA GLY A 296 16.15 -19.60 27.44
C GLY A 296 16.05 -21.14 27.45
N GLU A 297 15.24 -21.73 28.31
CA GLU A 297 15.02 -23.19 28.36
C GLU A 297 14.21 -23.77 27.19
N GLY A 298 13.77 -22.91 26.22
CA GLY A 298 12.98 -23.36 25.07
C GLY A 298 13.78 -24.11 24.02
N ALA A 299 15.10 -23.95 24.01
CA ALA A 299 16.02 -24.62 23.06
C ALA A 299 17.14 -25.36 23.82
N ILE A 300 17.89 -26.16 23.08
CA ILE A 300 19.15 -26.77 23.52
C ILE A 300 20.29 -25.96 22.88
N TYR A 301 21.35 -25.72 23.62
CA TYR A 301 22.50 -24.95 23.16
C TYR A 301 23.73 -25.84 23.07
N ALA A 302 24.35 -25.84 21.88
CA ALA A 302 25.49 -26.68 21.59
C ALA A 302 26.46 -25.95 20.64
N ALA A 303 27.73 -26.32 20.67
CA ALA A 303 28.66 -26.03 19.61
C ALA A 303 28.46 -27.03 18.46
N PRO A 304 28.90 -26.72 17.22
CA PRO A 304 28.73 -27.64 16.08
C PRO A 304 29.16 -29.08 16.33
N HIS A 305 30.31 -29.27 17.00
CA HIS A 305 30.86 -30.60 17.31
C HIS A 305 30.10 -31.36 18.39
N GLU A 306 29.26 -30.67 19.21
CA GLU A 306 28.44 -31.27 20.26
C GLU A 306 27.07 -31.77 19.76
N VAL A 307 26.65 -31.32 18.56
CA VAL A 307 25.31 -31.59 18.00
C VAL A 307 25.04 -33.10 17.93
N ARG A 308 26.01 -33.89 17.44
CA ARG A 308 25.86 -35.35 17.30
C ARG A 308 25.53 -36.02 18.62
N ALA A 309 26.25 -35.72 19.70
CA ALA A 309 26.06 -36.26 21.00
C ALA A 309 24.70 -35.84 21.59
N CYS A 310 24.44 -34.56 21.58
CA CYS A 310 23.21 -33.97 22.09
C CYS A 310 21.94 -34.55 21.43
N VAL A 311 21.94 -34.66 20.09
CA VAL A 311 20.83 -35.20 19.31
C VAL A 311 20.62 -36.71 19.63
N ARG A 312 21.69 -37.48 19.74
CA ARG A 312 21.61 -38.93 20.09
C ARG A 312 21.05 -39.13 21.48
N GLU A 313 21.52 -38.39 22.48
CA GLU A 313 21.02 -38.49 23.87
C GLU A 313 19.52 -38.21 23.96
N LEU A 314 19.09 -37.09 23.36
CA LEU A 314 17.69 -36.71 23.36
C LEU A 314 16.79 -37.66 22.56
N HIS A 315 17.33 -38.21 21.44
CA HIS A 315 16.59 -39.18 20.66
C HIS A 315 16.38 -40.52 21.42
N ALA A 316 17.36 -40.93 22.19
CA ALA A 316 17.28 -42.16 23.01
C ALA A 316 16.31 -42.02 24.20
N ASP A 317 16.16 -40.81 24.77
CA ASP A 317 15.17 -40.54 25.82
C ASP A 317 13.91 -39.85 25.24
N ARG A 318 12.93 -40.71 24.90
CA ARG A 318 11.63 -40.23 24.37
C ARG A 318 10.94 -39.20 25.26
N GLN A 319 11.08 -39.34 26.59
CA GLN A 319 10.43 -38.40 27.51
C GLN A 319 11.17 -37.07 27.55
N ALA A 320 12.50 -37.06 27.57
CA ALA A 320 13.31 -35.84 27.48
C ALA A 320 13.05 -35.11 26.17
N PHE A 321 13.02 -35.82 25.04
CA PHE A 321 12.66 -35.27 23.73
C PHE A 321 11.29 -34.57 23.77
N LEU A 322 10.26 -35.25 24.25
CA LEU A 322 8.90 -34.68 24.32
C LEU A 322 8.81 -33.52 25.31
N ARG A 323 9.50 -33.57 26.45
CA ARG A 323 9.55 -32.46 27.42
C ARG A 323 10.17 -31.21 26.76
N GLN A 324 11.29 -31.37 26.05
CA GLN A 324 11.98 -30.26 25.40
C GLN A 324 11.16 -29.64 24.27
N GLY A 325 10.55 -30.46 23.41
CA GLY A 325 9.65 -29.96 22.37
C GLY A 325 8.45 -29.19 22.96
N ARG A 326 7.86 -29.64 24.06
CA ARG A 326 6.77 -28.95 24.77
C ARG A 326 7.25 -27.62 25.38
N ARG A 327 8.46 -27.57 25.96
CA ARG A 327 9.05 -26.32 26.50
C ARG A 327 9.21 -25.28 25.38
N GLY A 328 9.76 -25.67 24.21
CA GLY A 328 9.89 -24.81 23.05
C GLY A 328 8.55 -24.27 22.57
N ALA A 329 7.57 -25.13 22.35
CA ALA A 329 6.23 -24.73 21.92
C ALA A 329 5.51 -23.84 22.94
N ALA A 330 5.66 -24.09 24.23
CA ALA A 330 5.09 -23.29 25.32
C ALA A 330 5.74 -21.88 25.36
N LEU A 331 7.06 -21.79 25.16
CA LEU A 331 7.78 -20.53 25.07
C LEU A 331 7.24 -19.69 23.90
N VAL A 332 7.16 -20.29 22.71
CA VAL A 332 6.64 -19.60 21.51
C VAL A 332 5.25 -19.05 21.75
N ASN A 333 4.33 -19.85 22.28
CA ASN A 333 2.97 -19.41 22.55
C ASN A 333 2.93 -18.26 23.58
N ARG A 334 3.76 -18.30 24.62
CA ARG A 334 3.77 -17.33 25.71
C ARG A 334 4.42 -16.02 25.31
N GLN A 335 5.55 -16.05 24.56
CA GLN A 335 6.37 -14.85 24.27
C GLN A 335 6.15 -14.29 22.87
N PHE A 336 5.86 -15.14 21.88
CA PHE A 336 5.80 -14.77 20.47
C PHE A 336 4.41 -14.98 19.84
N GLY A 337 3.46 -15.51 20.62
CA GLY A 337 2.08 -15.69 20.16
C GLY A 337 1.29 -14.38 20.12
N PRO A 338 0.12 -14.36 19.42
CA PRO A 338 -0.74 -13.17 19.27
C PRO A 338 -1.09 -12.51 20.61
N ALA A 339 -1.35 -13.30 21.65
CA ALA A 339 -1.68 -12.78 22.99
C ALA A 339 -0.52 -11.98 23.62
N ALA A 340 0.73 -12.33 23.34
CA ALA A 340 1.89 -11.58 23.82
C ALA A 340 1.98 -10.21 23.13
N HIS A 341 1.73 -10.15 21.82
CA HIS A 341 1.67 -8.90 21.07
C HIS A 341 0.56 -7.98 21.60
N VAL A 342 -0.64 -8.51 21.80
CA VAL A 342 -1.76 -7.75 22.35
C VAL A 342 -1.48 -7.24 23.76
N ARG A 343 -0.83 -8.02 24.64
CA ARG A 343 -0.40 -7.54 25.95
C ARG A 343 0.58 -6.37 25.85
N ARG A 344 1.52 -6.43 24.91
CA ARG A 344 2.51 -5.36 24.63
C ARG A 344 1.80 -4.08 24.18
N LEU A 345 0.85 -4.19 23.24
CA LEU A 345 0.04 -3.08 22.79
C LEU A 345 -0.80 -2.46 23.90
N ARG A 346 -1.49 -3.30 24.71
CA ARG A 346 -2.27 -2.82 25.86
C ARG A 346 -1.45 -2.05 26.87
N ALA A 347 -0.22 -2.49 27.09
CA ALA A 347 0.70 -1.80 28.02
C ALA A 347 1.21 -0.47 27.43
N LEU A 348 1.24 -0.31 26.12
CA LEU A 348 1.77 0.88 25.45
C LEU A 348 0.69 1.91 25.13
N ILE A 349 -0.45 1.48 24.58
CA ILE A 349 -1.52 2.37 24.06
C ILE A 349 -2.89 2.09 24.70
N GLY A 350 -2.97 1.22 25.69
CA GLY A 350 -4.25 0.87 26.33
C GLY A 350 -5.12 -0.09 25.52
N ARG A 351 -6.40 -0.10 25.83
CA ARG A 351 -7.41 -0.89 25.06
C ARG A 351 -7.78 -0.16 23.77
N PRO A 352 -8.20 -0.90 22.72
CA PRO A 352 -8.69 -0.27 21.50
C PRO A 352 -9.83 0.68 21.79
N ARG A 353 -9.87 1.82 21.09
CA ARG A 353 -10.95 2.78 21.22
C ARG A 353 -12.25 2.21 20.63
N PRO A 354 -13.40 2.35 21.30
CA PRO A 354 -14.66 1.90 20.72
C PRO A 354 -14.90 2.59 19.36
N THR A 355 -15.08 1.83 18.30
CA THR A 355 -15.43 2.38 17.00
C THR A 355 -16.93 2.60 16.98
N LEU A 356 -17.40 3.85 16.78
CA LEU A 356 -18.80 4.21 16.60
C LEU A 356 -19.40 3.74 15.26
N VAL A 357 -18.65 3.00 14.45
CA VAL A 357 -19.11 2.50 13.16
C VAL A 357 -19.31 0.99 13.29
N GLY A 358 -20.55 0.55 13.06
CA GLY A 358 -20.93 -0.86 13.09
C GLY A 358 -19.97 -1.72 12.26
N ALA A 359 -19.33 -2.66 12.93
CA ALA A 359 -18.49 -3.68 12.32
C ALA A 359 -19.40 -4.60 11.49
N GLY A 360 -19.63 -4.22 10.23
CA GLY A 360 -20.09 -5.18 9.23
C GLY A 360 -19.00 -6.24 9.06
N ALA A 361 -19.40 -7.50 8.85
CA ALA A 361 -18.47 -8.58 8.59
C ALA A 361 -17.44 -8.17 7.53
N PRO A 362 -16.15 -8.50 7.69
CA PRO A 362 -15.12 -8.12 6.74
C PRO A 362 -15.48 -8.63 5.36
N ARG A 363 -15.70 -7.71 4.41
CA ARG A 363 -15.93 -8.03 3.00
C ARG A 363 -14.63 -7.87 2.25
N LEU A 364 -14.29 -8.86 1.44
CA LEU A 364 -13.14 -8.82 0.52
C LEU A 364 -13.16 -7.52 -0.29
N LYS A 365 -12.20 -6.66 -0.06
CA LYS A 365 -12.04 -5.41 -0.81
C LYS A 365 -11.21 -5.68 -2.07
N ARG A 366 -11.83 -5.56 -3.24
CA ARG A 366 -11.13 -5.63 -4.54
C ARG A 366 -10.89 -4.23 -5.07
N ARG A 367 -9.68 -3.94 -5.53
CA ARG A 367 -9.33 -2.62 -6.04
C ARG A 367 -9.61 -2.52 -7.53
N ILE A 368 -10.14 -1.37 -7.95
CA ILE A 368 -10.32 -0.98 -9.35
C ILE A 368 -9.40 0.21 -9.63
N LEU A 369 -8.60 0.16 -10.68
CA LEU A 369 -7.67 1.23 -11.03
C LEU A 369 -8.31 2.18 -12.05
N PHE A 370 -8.53 3.44 -11.64
CA PHE A 370 -8.96 4.51 -12.53
C PHE A 370 -7.75 5.33 -12.98
N VAL A 371 -7.57 5.45 -14.29
CA VAL A 371 -6.52 6.28 -14.89
C VAL A 371 -7.18 7.45 -15.60
N THR A 372 -6.89 8.68 -15.16
CA THR A 372 -7.49 9.87 -15.75
C THR A 372 -6.45 10.70 -16.48
N SER A 373 -6.79 11.09 -17.72
CA SER A 373 -5.93 11.95 -18.52
C SER A 373 -5.77 13.33 -17.89
N ASN A 374 -4.69 14.03 -18.26
CA ASN A 374 -4.54 15.43 -17.99
C ASN A 374 -5.41 16.21 -18.98
N GLY A 375 -6.69 16.37 -18.64
CA GLY A 375 -7.47 17.40 -19.29
C GLY A 375 -6.98 18.78 -18.84
N VAL A 376 -7.01 19.76 -19.71
CA VAL A 376 -6.77 21.17 -19.35
C VAL A 376 -7.86 21.66 -18.37
N GLY A 377 -8.95 20.88 -18.22
CA GLY A 377 -9.95 20.97 -17.18
C GLY A 377 -10.03 19.70 -16.34
N ILE A 378 -10.81 19.71 -15.28
CA ILE A 378 -11.03 18.57 -14.39
C ILE A 378 -12.08 17.58 -14.89
N GLY A 379 -12.55 17.69 -16.14
CA GLY A 379 -13.70 16.94 -16.67
C GLY A 379 -13.53 15.43 -16.64
N HIS A 380 -12.35 14.91 -17.03
CA HIS A 380 -12.03 13.49 -16.99
C HIS A 380 -12.02 12.96 -15.54
N LEU A 381 -11.40 13.71 -14.64
CA LEU A 381 -11.33 13.39 -13.23
C LEU A 381 -12.73 13.37 -12.58
N THR A 382 -13.54 14.41 -12.83
CA THR A 382 -14.92 14.52 -12.31
C THR A 382 -15.79 13.35 -12.76
N ARG A 383 -15.66 12.92 -14.02
CA ARG A 383 -16.41 11.79 -14.56
C ARG A 383 -16.00 10.47 -13.91
N MET A 384 -14.71 10.24 -13.70
CA MET A 384 -14.25 9.04 -12.99
C MET A 384 -14.58 9.06 -11.51
N LEU A 385 -14.59 10.21 -10.86
CA LEU A 385 -15.11 10.37 -9.49
C LEU A 385 -16.60 10.00 -9.41
N ALA A 386 -17.39 10.38 -10.43
CA ALA A 386 -18.81 10.03 -10.52
C ALA A 386 -19.02 8.50 -10.57
N VAL A 387 -18.18 7.79 -11.34
CA VAL A 387 -18.21 6.32 -11.42
C VAL A 387 -17.72 5.71 -10.09
N ALA A 388 -16.61 6.20 -9.55
CA ALA A 388 -16.01 5.71 -8.32
C ALA A 388 -16.98 5.79 -7.11
N ARG A 389 -17.70 6.90 -6.95
CA ARG A 389 -18.72 7.08 -5.89
C ARG A 389 -19.85 6.04 -5.96
N ARG A 390 -20.12 5.49 -7.14
CA ARG A 390 -21.18 4.50 -7.41
C ARG A 390 -20.66 3.09 -7.53
N CYS A 391 -19.36 2.87 -7.32
CA CYS A 391 -18.82 1.52 -7.28
C CYS A 391 -19.48 0.70 -6.16
N PRO A 392 -20.02 -0.49 -6.48
CA PRO A 392 -20.62 -1.34 -5.47
C PRO A 392 -19.54 -1.82 -4.48
N LYS A 393 -19.89 -1.92 -3.21
CA LYS A 393 -19.06 -2.63 -2.23
C LYS A 393 -19.02 -4.12 -2.61
N PRO A 394 -17.87 -4.78 -2.61
CA PRO A 394 -16.59 -4.44 -1.97
C PRO A 394 -15.53 -3.81 -2.88
N LEU A 395 -15.90 -3.17 -4.00
CA LEU A 395 -14.91 -2.54 -4.87
C LEU A 395 -14.37 -1.24 -4.24
N GLU A 396 -13.04 -1.09 -4.26
CA GLU A 396 -12.32 0.04 -3.70
C GLU A 396 -11.60 0.79 -4.83
N PRO A 397 -12.08 1.99 -5.22
CA PRO A 397 -11.45 2.78 -6.27
C PRO A 397 -10.06 3.27 -5.86
N VAL A 398 -9.11 3.14 -6.78
CA VAL A 398 -7.76 3.71 -6.69
C VAL A 398 -7.51 4.52 -7.95
N PHE A 399 -6.95 5.70 -7.83
CA PHE A 399 -6.72 6.60 -8.96
C PHE A 399 -5.24 6.74 -9.27
N LEU A 400 -4.90 6.69 -10.56
CA LEU A 400 -3.73 7.35 -11.13
C LEU A 400 -4.23 8.53 -11.94
N THR A 401 -3.97 9.74 -11.49
CA THR A 401 -4.39 10.94 -12.21
C THR A 401 -3.20 11.75 -12.72
N LEU A 402 -3.32 12.25 -13.93
CA LEU A 402 -2.37 13.21 -14.52
C LEU A 402 -2.78 14.66 -14.24
N SER A 403 -3.93 14.87 -13.61
CA SER A 403 -4.45 16.19 -13.24
C SER A 403 -3.84 16.70 -11.94
N GLN A 404 -3.47 17.98 -11.92
CA GLN A 404 -3.03 18.69 -10.71
C GLN A 404 -4.12 18.70 -9.61
N ALA A 405 -5.38 18.44 -9.97
CA ALA A 405 -6.51 18.37 -9.04
C ALA A 405 -6.57 17.06 -8.22
N VAL A 406 -5.48 16.32 -8.10
CA VAL A 406 -5.38 15.07 -7.31
C VAL A 406 -5.89 15.22 -5.86
N ARG A 407 -5.78 16.42 -5.28
CA ARG A 407 -6.30 16.73 -3.96
C ARG A 407 -7.81 16.46 -3.86
N ILE A 408 -8.58 16.75 -4.89
CA ILE A 408 -10.03 16.51 -4.94
C ILE A 408 -10.34 15.01 -4.77
N VAL A 409 -9.56 14.12 -5.40
CA VAL A 409 -9.75 12.67 -5.26
C VAL A 409 -9.61 12.24 -3.80
N ARG A 410 -8.58 12.75 -3.13
CA ARG A 410 -8.30 12.45 -1.71
C ARG A 410 -9.36 13.01 -0.76
N GLU A 411 -9.86 14.20 -1.03
CA GLU A 411 -10.96 14.83 -0.26
C GLU A 411 -12.27 14.04 -0.38
N GLN A 412 -12.47 13.29 -1.48
CA GLN A 412 -13.55 12.33 -1.65
C GLN A 412 -13.29 10.96 -0.97
N GLY A 413 -12.14 10.79 -0.32
CA GLY A 413 -11.79 9.59 0.43
C GLY A 413 -11.19 8.45 -0.41
N PHE A 414 -10.76 8.69 -1.64
CA PHE A 414 -10.15 7.69 -2.50
C PHE A 414 -8.62 7.74 -2.44
N LEU A 415 -7.98 6.57 -2.60
CA LEU A 415 -6.54 6.46 -2.81
C LEU A 415 -6.17 7.09 -4.16
N ALA A 416 -5.15 7.95 -4.19
CA ALA A 416 -4.73 8.62 -5.41
C ALA A 416 -3.22 8.76 -5.54
N GLU A 417 -2.72 8.31 -6.68
CA GLU A 417 -1.38 8.56 -7.17
C GLU A 417 -1.42 9.69 -8.22
N TYR A 418 -0.39 10.53 -8.23
CA TYR A 418 -0.29 11.64 -9.16
C TYR A 418 1.00 11.53 -9.98
N LEU A 419 0.85 11.49 -11.30
CA LEU A 419 1.95 11.61 -12.24
C LEU A 419 1.79 12.91 -13.01
N PRO A 420 2.68 13.90 -12.84
CA PRO A 420 2.63 15.14 -13.63
C PRO A 420 2.72 14.85 -15.13
N PHE A 421 1.94 15.58 -15.92
CA PHE A 421 1.96 15.45 -17.37
C PHE A 421 3.25 16.03 -17.95
N HIS A 422 3.72 15.53 -19.09
CA HIS A 422 5.00 15.92 -19.68
C HIS A 422 5.15 17.43 -19.89
N ALA A 423 4.08 18.14 -20.31
CA ALA A 423 4.12 19.57 -20.52
C ALA A 423 4.36 20.34 -19.21
N ALA A 424 3.78 19.88 -18.08
CA ALA A 424 4.02 20.46 -16.76
C ALA A 424 5.44 20.19 -16.22
N LEU A 425 6.11 19.16 -16.74
CA LEU A 425 7.48 18.79 -16.39
C LEU A 425 8.52 19.38 -17.37
N GLY A 426 8.10 19.91 -18.51
CA GLY A 426 8.99 20.33 -19.58
C GLY A 426 9.84 19.19 -20.14
N CYS A 427 9.35 17.93 -20.07
CA CYS A 427 10.12 16.76 -20.50
C CYS A 427 9.62 16.20 -21.84
N ASP A 428 10.49 15.43 -22.49
CA ASP A 428 10.19 14.76 -23.76
C ASP A 428 9.00 13.80 -23.63
N PRO A 429 8.01 13.82 -24.55
CA PRO A 429 6.85 12.94 -24.50
C PRO A 429 7.18 11.45 -24.55
N GLN A 430 8.26 11.01 -25.20
CA GLN A 430 8.65 9.59 -25.24
C GLN A 430 9.20 9.13 -23.88
N GLN A 431 10.07 9.93 -23.27
CA GLN A 431 10.58 9.68 -21.93
C GLN A 431 9.45 9.66 -20.90
N TRP A 432 8.50 10.59 -21.02
CA TRP A 432 7.33 10.64 -20.17
C TRP A 432 6.45 9.39 -20.34
N ASN A 433 6.23 8.91 -21.57
CA ASN A 433 5.48 7.67 -21.80
C ASN A 433 6.17 6.44 -21.19
N GLN A 434 7.51 6.40 -21.19
CA GLN A 434 8.25 5.36 -20.47
C GLN A 434 7.99 5.45 -18.97
N SER A 435 8.03 6.64 -18.40
CA SER A 435 7.72 6.87 -16.98
C SER A 435 6.29 6.46 -16.63
N LEU A 436 5.32 6.81 -17.46
CA LEU A 436 3.91 6.40 -17.30
C LEU A 436 3.76 4.88 -17.35
N ARG A 437 4.45 4.22 -18.29
CA ARG A 437 4.44 2.75 -18.38
C ARG A 437 4.98 2.11 -17.10
N GLU A 438 6.12 2.55 -16.61
CA GLU A 438 6.72 1.98 -15.40
C GLU A 438 5.87 2.25 -14.15
N GLU A 439 5.30 3.45 -14.01
CA GLU A 439 4.39 3.78 -12.91
C GLU A 439 3.13 2.88 -12.95
N LEU A 440 2.51 2.71 -14.12
CA LEU A 440 1.37 1.82 -14.29
C LEU A 440 1.71 0.36 -13.95
N LYS A 441 2.86 -0.14 -14.40
CA LYS A 441 3.32 -1.50 -14.06
C LYS A 441 3.49 -1.69 -12.55
N GLU A 442 4.05 -0.69 -11.86
CA GLU A 442 4.16 -0.73 -10.40
C GLU A 442 2.79 -0.72 -9.72
N LEU A 443 1.86 0.14 -10.15
CA LEU A 443 0.53 0.22 -9.55
C LEU A 443 -0.30 -1.04 -9.81
N ILE A 444 -0.23 -1.59 -11.03
CA ILE A 444 -0.90 -2.85 -11.39
C ILE A 444 -0.33 -4.00 -10.53
N ALA A 445 0.99 -4.11 -10.41
CA ALA A 445 1.61 -5.13 -9.57
C ALA A 445 1.23 -4.97 -8.08
N PHE A 446 1.24 -3.73 -7.58
CA PHE A 446 0.99 -3.42 -6.17
C PHE A 446 -0.48 -3.63 -5.77
N TYR A 447 -1.42 -3.05 -6.53
CA TYR A 447 -2.84 -3.10 -6.19
C TYR A 447 -3.54 -4.36 -6.70
N ASP A 448 -2.97 -5.06 -7.69
CA ASP A 448 -3.53 -6.25 -8.36
C ASP A 448 -5.01 -6.05 -8.75
N PRO A 449 -5.31 -4.99 -9.50
CA PRO A 449 -6.69 -4.68 -9.84
C PRO A 449 -7.19 -5.66 -10.92
N PRO A 450 -8.41 -6.22 -10.80
CA PRO A 450 -8.99 -7.00 -11.87
C PRO A 450 -9.41 -6.16 -13.08
N VAL A 451 -9.57 -4.85 -12.88
CA VAL A 451 -10.05 -3.92 -13.91
C VAL A 451 -9.27 -2.60 -13.84
N LEU A 452 -8.85 -2.10 -15.01
CA LEU A 452 -8.37 -0.74 -15.21
C LEU A 452 -9.39 0.02 -16.08
N VAL A 453 -9.77 1.21 -15.63
CA VAL A 453 -10.65 2.12 -16.40
C VAL A 453 -9.85 3.37 -16.75
N PHE A 454 -9.66 3.63 -18.03
CA PHE A 454 -9.03 4.86 -18.53
C PHE A 454 -10.08 5.85 -19.00
N ASP A 455 -9.99 7.11 -18.60
CA ASP A 455 -10.79 8.20 -19.11
C ASP A 455 -9.89 9.29 -19.70
N GLY A 456 -9.99 9.45 -20.98
CA GLY A 456 -9.21 10.43 -21.76
C GLY A 456 -9.58 10.42 -23.23
N ASN A 457 -9.30 11.55 -23.92
CA ASN A 457 -9.56 11.66 -25.34
C ASN A 457 -8.61 10.79 -26.17
N VAL A 458 -7.36 10.68 -25.75
CA VAL A 458 -6.31 9.93 -26.43
C VAL A 458 -5.62 9.00 -25.43
N PRO A 459 -5.69 7.67 -25.59
CA PRO A 459 -4.87 6.77 -24.80
C PRO A 459 -3.39 7.00 -25.06
N TYR A 460 -2.62 7.14 -24.01
CA TYR A 460 -1.17 7.34 -24.08
C TYR A 460 -0.44 6.06 -24.46
N GLN A 461 0.70 6.18 -25.16
CA GLN A 461 1.48 4.99 -25.53
C GLN A 461 1.95 4.19 -24.32
N GLY A 462 2.39 4.87 -23.25
CA GLY A 462 2.81 4.21 -22.01
C GLY A 462 1.68 3.41 -21.34
N LEU A 463 0.41 3.85 -21.47
CA LEU A 463 -0.75 3.09 -21.01
C LEU A 463 -0.95 1.82 -21.87
N ILE A 464 -0.93 1.97 -23.18
CA ILE A 464 -1.07 0.82 -24.11
C ILE A 464 0.01 -0.24 -23.85
N ASP A 465 1.25 0.19 -23.68
CA ASP A 465 2.37 -0.72 -23.40
C ASP A 465 2.22 -1.42 -22.04
N ALA A 466 1.68 -0.73 -21.03
CA ALA A 466 1.39 -1.33 -19.74
C ALA A 466 0.25 -2.35 -19.82
N LEU A 467 -0.81 -2.09 -20.58
CA LEU A 467 -1.91 -3.03 -20.80
C LEU A 467 -1.42 -4.30 -21.53
N ARG A 468 -0.65 -4.16 -22.60
CA ARG A 468 -0.06 -5.29 -23.34
C ARG A 468 0.86 -6.16 -22.49
N ALA A 469 1.53 -5.58 -21.50
CA ALA A 469 2.38 -6.29 -20.55
C ALA A 469 1.59 -7.02 -19.45
N ASN A 470 0.28 -6.78 -19.33
CA ASN A 470 -0.60 -7.35 -18.30
C ASN A 470 -1.91 -7.87 -18.96
N PRO A 471 -1.84 -8.95 -19.77
CA PRO A 471 -2.98 -9.42 -20.58
C PRO A 471 -4.16 -9.95 -19.76
N ASP A 472 -3.96 -10.29 -18.49
CA ASP A 472 -5.03 -10.75 -17.58
C ASP A 472 -5.82 -9.59 -16.94
N LEU A 473 -5.33 -8.35 -17.09
CA LEU A 473 -5.98 -7.14 -16.59
C LEU A 473 -7.06 -6.69 -17.57
N TRP A 474 -8.33 -6.75 -17.15
CA TRP A 474 -9.42 -6.28 -17.99
C TRP A 474 -9.43 -4.76 -18.11
N SER A 475 -9.44 -4.23 -19.31
CA SER A 475 -9.24 -2.81 -19.60
C SER A 475 -10.47 -2.16 -20.23
N VAL A 476 -10.83 -0.97 -19.75
CA VAL A 476 -11.99 -0.21 -20.23
C VAL A 476 -11.54 1.20 -20.62
N TRP A 477 -11.84 1.61 -21.83
CA TRP A 477 -11.69 2.99 -22.24
C TRP A 477 -13.02 3.74 -22.15
N CYS A 478 -13.12 4.71 -21.23
CA CYS A 478 -14.23 5.66 -21.18
C CYS A 478 -13.92 6.81 -22.15
N ARG A 479 -14.51 6.76 -23.32
CA ARG A 479 -14.29 7.70 -24.42
C ARG A 479 -15.52 8.58 -24.65
N ARG A 480 -15.32 9.88 -24.82
CA ARG A 480 -16.42 10.78 -25.20
C ARG A 480 -16.74 10.65 -26.69
N GLY A 481 -18.03 10.85 -27.05
CA GLY A 481 -18.49 11.13 -28.39
C GLY A 481 -18.24 12.61 -28.78
N MET A 482 -18.92 13.08 -29.82
CA MET A 482 -18.89 14.45 -30.31
C MET A 482 -17.49 14.90 -30.78
N TRP A 483 -16.74 14.01 -31.41
CA TRP A 483 -15.45 14.36 -31.99
C TRP A 483 -15.62 15.25 -33.22
N GLN A 484 -14.60 16.09 -33.50
CA GLN A 484 -14.61 16.89 -34.69
C GLN A 484 -14.64 16.02 -35.96
N PRO A 485 -15.51 16.31 -36.94
CA PRO A 485 -15.58 15.55 -38.17
C PRO A 485 -14.22 15.45 -38.87
N GLY A 486 -13.90 14.27 -39.37
CA GLY A 486 -12.65 14.02 -40.12
C GLY A 486 -11.37 13.94 -39.29
N ARG A 487 -11.45 13.99 -37.93
CA ARG A 487 -10.29 13.90 -37.05
C ARG A 487 -10.33 12.66 -36.18
N GLY A 488 -9.15 12.16 -35.77
CA GLY A 488 -8.98 11.13 -34.75
C GLY A 488 -9.01 9.69 -35.28
N ALA A 489 -8.76 9.46 -36.57
CA ALA A 489 -8.71 8.11 -37.14
C ALA A 489 -7.61 7.23 -36.52
N ASP A 490 -6.47 7.81 -36.22
CA ASP A 490 -5.35 7.16 -35.53
C ASP A 490 -5.65 6.87 -34.07
N VAL A 491 -6.42 7.74 -33.43
CA VAL A 491 -6.81 7.60 -32.02
C VAL A 491 -7.87 6.53 -31.87
N ILE A 492 -8.89 6.52 -32.71
CA ILE A 492 -9.99 5.54 -32.61
C ILE A 492 -9.49 4.11 -32.85
N ALA A 493 -8.43 3.94 -33.66
CA ALA A 493 -7.81 2.65 -33.89
C ALA A 493 -7.23 2.01 -32.61
N ARG A 494 -7.00 2.79 -31.55
CA ARG A 494 -6.54 2.31 -30.24
C ARG A 494 -7.64 1.59 -29.43
N GLU A 495 -8.88 1.60 -29.90
CA GLU A 495 -9.97 0.79 -29.30
C GLU A 495 -9.61 -0.69 -29.22
N ARG A 496 -8.83 -1.19 -30.18
CA ARG A 496 -8.35 -2.59 -30.22
C ARG A 496 -7.44 -2.99 -29.05
N ASP A 497 -6.87 -2.02 -28.37
CA ASP A 497 -5.96 -2.25 -27.23
C ASP A 497 -6.73 -2.33 -25.89
N PHE A 498 -8.06 -2.21 -25.92
CA PHE A 498 -8.93 -2.31 -24.76
C PHE A 498 -9.97 -3.44 -24.93
N ASP A 499 -10.32 -4.07 -23.81
CA ASP A 499 -11.34 -5.13 -23.79
C ASP A 499 -12.75 -4.58 -23.96
N ALA A 500 -12.99 -3.33 -23.53
CA ALA A 500 -14.26 -2.65 -23.71
C ALA A 500 -14.08 -1.14 -23.88
N VAL A 501 -15.02 -0.54 -24.63
CA VAL A 501 -15.16 0.90 -24.77
C VAL A 501 -16.53 1.32 -24.25
N VAL A 502 -16.56 2.33 -23.39
CA VAL A 502 -17.78 2.94 -22.86
C VAL A 502 -17.85 4.38 -23.35
N GLU A 503 -18.98 4.75 -23.94
CA GLU A 503 -19.25 6.12 -24.41
C GLU A 503 -20.39 6.74 -23.60
N PRO A 504 -20.09 7.70 -22.69
CA PRO A 504 -21.15 8.48 -22.07
C PRO A 504 -21.86 9.35 -23.13
N ARG A 505 -23.16 9.15 -23.26
CA ARG A 505 -24.02 9.89 -24.19
C ARG A 505 -23.98 11.39 -23.89
N ASP A 506 -24.06 12.18 -24.93
CA ASP A 506 -24.38 13.59 -24.84
C ASP A 506 -25.87 13.82 -25.14
N LEU A 507 -26.52 14.77 -24.51
CA LEU A 507 -27.92 15.10 -24.84
C LEU A 507 -28.07 15.62 -26.28
N ALA A 508 -27.00 16.13 -26.87
CA ALA A 508 -26.94 16.56 -28.25
C ALA A 508 -26.39 15.49 -29.22
N ASP A 509 -26.31 14.21 -28.82
CA ASP A 509 -25.65 13.11 -29.55
C ASP A 509 -26.20 12.89 -30.96
N ARG A 510 -27.46 13.26 -31.21
CA ARG A 510 -28.09 13.23 -32.55
C ARG A 510 -27.43 14.20 -33.54
N LEU A 511 -26.69 15.19 -33.06
CA LEU A 511 -25.92 16.16 -33.84
C LEU A 511 -24.49 15.74 -34.07
N ASP A 512 -24.05 14.63 -33.45
CA ASP A 512 -22.70 14.11 -33.59
C ASP A 512 -22.42 13.71 -35.05
N ARG A 513 -21.31 14.22 -35.58
CA ARG A 513 -20.80 13.93 -36.95
C ARG A 513 -19.37 13.38 -36.89
N GLY A 514 -18.86 13.11 -35.67
CA GLY A 514 -17.51 12.59 -35.46
C GLY A 514 -17.39 11.10 -35.81
N LEU A 515 -16.14 10.64 -35.94
CA LEU A 515 -15.85 9.23 -36.24
C LEU A 515 -16.42 8.24 -35.21
N THR A 516 -16.59 8.65 -33.96
CA THR A 516 -17.11 7.82 -32.87
C THR A 516 -18.50 7.26 -33.17
N VAL A 517 -19.31 7.96 -33.97
CA VAL A 517 -20.67 7.50 -34.38
C VAL A 517 -20.61 6.15 -35.11
N HIS A 518 -19.60 5.99 -35.98
CA HIS A 518 -19.43 4.75 -36.78
C HIS A 518 -18.92 3.57 -35.96
N HIS A 519 -18.44 3.81 -34.74
CA HIS A 519 -17.91 2.79 -33.82
C HIS A 519 -18.87 2.41 -32.71
N ARG A 520 -20.06 3.02 -32.64
CA ARG A 520 -21.05 2.77 -31.56
C ARG A 520 -21.57 1.32 -31.52
N SER A 521 -21.51 0.56 -32.61
CA SER A 521 -21.87 -0.86 -32.62
C SER A 521 -20.90 -1.72 -31.79
N ARG A 522 -19.67 -1.24 -31.53
CA ARG A 522 -18.65 -1.92 -30.72
C ARG A 522 -18.45 -1.25 -29.35
N THR A 523 -19.23 -0.22 -29.07
CA THR A 523 -19.09 0.62 -27.88
C THR A 523 -20.33 0.50 -27.01
N ARG A 524 -20.17 0.35 -25.71
CA ARG A 524 -21.28 0.40 -24.76
C ARG A 524 -21.65 1.87 -24.50
N VAL A 525 -22.71 2.33 -25.13
CA VAL A 525 -23.25 3.66 -24.89
C VAL A 525 -24.04 3.66 -23.59
N VAL A 526 -23.77 4.63 -22.70
CA VAL A 526 -24.43 4.79 -21.41
C VAL A 526 -25.01 6.20 -21.28
N ASP A 527 -25.92 6.40 -20.34
CA ASP A 527 -26.47 7.74 -20.05
C ASP A 527 -25.38 8.71 -19.58
N PRO A 528 -25.61 10.03 -19.67
CA PRO A 528 -24.65 11.04 -19.23
C PRO A 528 -24.17 10.80 -17.81
N ILE A 529 -22.83 10.71 -17.65
CA ILE A 529 -22.20 10.50 -16.35
C ILE A 529 -22.04 11.85 -15.64
N ARG A 530 -22.68 11.98 -14.49
CA ARG A 530 -22.66 13.20 -13.65
C ARG A 530 -22.16 12.85 -12.26
N LEU A 531 -21.45 13.80 -11.63
CA LEU A 531 -20.90 13.59 -10.28
C LEU A 531 -21.99 13.53 -9.23
N LEU A 532 -22.99 14.41 -9.31
CA LEU A 532 -24.09 14.52 -8.36
C LEU A 532 -25.42 14.04 -8.98
N ASP A 533 -26.31 13.54 -8.16
CA ASP A 533 -27.69 13.28 -8.45
C ASP A 533 -28.57 14.46 -8.00
N ALA A 534 -29.82 14.54 -8.43
CA ALA A 534 -30.71 15.68 -8.13
C ALA A 534 -30.90 15.91 -6.61
N GLY A 535 -30.88 14.83 -5.81
CA GLY A 535 -30.98 14.89 -4.35
C GLY A 535 -29.73 15.40 -3.63
N ASP A 536 -28.57 15.45 -4.31
CA ASP A 536 -27.32 15.99 -3.76
C ASP A 536 -27.23 17.52 -3.88
N LEU A 537 -28.10 18.14 -4.69
CA LEU A 537 -28.11 19.59 -4.92
C LEU A 537 -28.76 20.30 -3.74
N LEU A 538 -28.11 21.34 -3.24
CA LEU A 538 -28.69 22.16 -2.18
C LEU A 538 -29.94 22.92 -2.67
N PRO A 539 -30.99 23.06 -1.82
CA PRO A 539 -32.10 23.98 -2.09
C PRO A 539 -31.61 25.42 -2.30
N PRO A 540 -32.32 26.27 -3.06
CA PRO A 540 -31.86 27.63 -3.40
C PRO A 540 -31.41 28.45 -2.19
N ASN A 541 -32.21 28.47 -1.12
CA ASN A 541 -31.90 29.29 0.07
C ASN A 541 -30.66 28.76 0.83
N GLU A 542 -30.49 27.44 0.92
CA GLU A 542 -29.32 26.82 1.56
C GLU A 542 -28.06 27.06 0.72
N ALA A 543 -28.16 26.93 -0.59
CA ALA A 543 -27.08 27.19 -1.51
C ALA A 543 -26.62 28.67 -1.47
N ARG A 544 -27.59 29.63 -1.45
CA ARG A 544 -27.28 31.05 -1.28
C ARG A 544 -26.63 31.34 0.06
N ALA A 545 -27.16 30.81 1.16
CA ALA A 545 -26.58 30.99 2.47
C ALA A 545 -25.14 30.43 2.54
N ALA A 546 -24.90 29.26 1.99
CA ALA A 546 -23.58 28.63 1.97
C ALA A 546 -22.52 29.46 1.16
N LEU A 547 -22.96 30.11 0.11
CA LEU A 547 -22.10 30.99 -0.72
C LEU A 547 -22.09 32.45 -0.25
N GLY A 548 -22.89 32.80 0.77
CA GLY A 548 -23.03 34.17 1.26
C GLY A 548 -23.71 35.13 0.24
N ILE A 549 -24.59 34.61 -0.62
CA ILE A 549 -25.35 35.37 -1.61
C ILE A 549 -26.62 35.95 -0.97
N ASP A 550 -26.88 37.24 -1.19
CA ASP A 550 -28.07 37.89 -0.69
C ASP A 550 -29.33 37.29 -1.34
N PRO A 551 -30.29 36.79 -0.52
CA PRO A 551 -31.53 36.20 -1.02
C PRO A 551 -32.41 37.18 -1.79
N GLY A 552 -32.31 38.49 -1.53
CA GLY A 552 -33.09 39.53 -2.17
C GLY A 552 -32.54 40.03 -3.51
N ARG A 553 -31.33 39.64 -3.88
CA ARG A 553 -30.68 40.12 -5.12
C ARG A 553 -30.65 39.05 -6.22
N ARG A 554 -30.67 39.50 -7.47
CA ARG A 554 -30.42 38.58 -8.61
C ARG A 554 -28.97 38.10 -8.60
N ALA A 555 -28.76 36.79 -8.63
CA ALA A 555 -27.45 36.18 -8.59
C ALA A 555 -27.10 35.54 -9.94
N VAL A 556 -25.94 35.89 -10.48
CA VAL A 556 -25.44 35.34 -11.75
C VAL A 556 -24.08 34.68 -11.55
N LEU A 557 -23.93 33.44 -12.04
CA LEU A 557 -22.67 32.74 -12.06
C LEU A 557 -21.99 32.82 -13.43
N LEU A 558 -20.72 33.22 -13.47
CA LEU A 558 -19.86 33.09 -14.62
C LEU A 558 -18.96 31.87 -14.46
N GLN A 559 -19.11 30.87 -15.33
CA GLN A 559 -18.36 29.60 -15.30
C GLN A 559 -17.66 29.37 -16.68
N LEU A 560 -16.67 30.15 -16.98
CA LEU A 560 -16.00 30.20 -18.30
C LEU A 560 -14.80 29.22 -18.40
N GLY A 561 -14.63 28.28 -17.48
CA GLY A 561 -13.50 27.34 -17.46
C GLY A 561 -12.27 27.90 -16.73
N ALA A 562 -11.17 27.10 -16.71
CA ALA A 562 -9.94 27.45 -16.00
C ALA A 562 -9.07 28.49 -16.74
N GLY A 563 -9.43 28.90 -17.96
CA GLY A 563 -8.62 29.81 -18.77
C GLY A 563 -7.44 29.13 -19.49
N ASN A 564 -7.15 27.87 -19.22
CA ASN A 564 -5.96 27.19 -19.75
C ASN A 564 -6.07 26.82 -21.25
N ASN A 565 -7.30 26.78 -21.82
CA ASN A 565 -7.54 26.48 -23.23
C ASN A 565 -7.86 27.73 -24.06
N TYR A 566 -8.60 28.64 -23.45
CA TYR A 566 -9.09 29.87 -24.11
C TYR A 566 -8.99 31.02 -23.13
N ASP A 567 -8.55 32.19 -23.62
CA ASP A 567 -8.56 33.41 -22.82
C ASP A 567 -9.95 34.06 -22.86
N TYR A 568 -10.68 33.87 -21.76
CA TYR A 568 -11.98 34.50 -21.55
C TYR A 568 -11.92 35.78 -20.71
N ALA A 569 -10.75 36.36 -20.45
CA ALA A 569 -10.61 37.51 -19.57
C ALA A 569 -11.42 38.73 -20.09
N THR A 570 -11.31 39.06 -21.37
CA THR A 570 -12.06 40.15 -21.99
C THR A 570 -13.58 39.94 -21.92
N LEU A 571 -14.04 38.70 -22.24
CA LEU A 571 -15.45 38.35 -22.18
C LEU A 571 -15.96 38.43 -20.73
N ARG A 572 -15.17 37.92 -19.78
CA ARG A 572 -15.50 37.95 -18.35
C ARG A 572 -15.67 39.38 -17.84
N HIS A 573 -14.73 40.28 -18.15
CA HIS A 573 -14.82 41.68 -17.75
C HIS A 573 -16.03 42.38 -18.35
N ALA A 574 -16.27 42.19 -19.65
CA ALA A 574 -17.45 42.78 -20.33
C ALA A 574 -18.77 42.26 -19.77
N ALA A 575 -18.86 40.94 -19.49
CA ALA A 575 -20.05 40.33 -18.87
C ALA A 575 -20.28 40.86 -17.47
N ILE A 576 -19.24 40.99 -16.64
CA ILE A 576 -19.34 41.53 -15.26
C ILE A 576 -19.86 42.97 -15.31
N ALA A 577 -19.27 43.84 -16.17
CA ALA A 577 -19.69 45.25 -16.31
C ALA A 577 -21.16 45.34 -16.72
N LEU A 578 -21.57 44.62 -17.77
CA LEU A 578 -22.94 44.59 -18.24
C LEU A 578 -23.94 44.13 -17.18
N LEU A 579 -23.64 43.07 -16.48
CA LEU A 579 -24.51 42.49 -15.47
C LEU A 579 -24.71 43.40 -14.26
N ARG A 580 -23.67 44.11 -13.82
CA ARG A 580 -23.73 45.04 -12.69
C ARG A 580 -24.39 46.33 -13.05
N GLU A 581 -24.00 46.95 -14.18
CA GLU A 581 -24.48 48.27 -14.57
C GLU A 581 -25.93 48.26 -15.05
N ARG A 582 -26.32 47.24 -15.81
CA ARG A 582 -27.63 47.19 -16.45
C ARG A 582 -28.69 46.38 -15.70
N TYR A 583 -28.27 45.40 -14.90
CA TYR A 583 -29.17 44.44 -14.29
C TYR A 583 -29.07 44.42 -12.76
N ASP A 584 -28.21 45.19 -12.13
CA ASP A 584 -27.95 45.22 -10.68
C ASP A 584 -27.79 43.82 -10.07
N ALA A 585 -27.05 42.97 -10.78
CA ALA A 585 -26.88 41.56 -10.36
C ALA A 585 -25.69 41.39 -9.43
N ASP A 586 -25.86 40.51 -8.45
CA ASP A 586 -24.75 39.95 -7.64
C ASP A 586 -23.99 38.91 -8.49
N VAL A 587 -22.79 39.28 -8.94
CA VAL A 587 -21.99 38.46 -9.90
C VAL A 587 -20.98 37.61 -9.12
N SER A 588 -21.04 36.30 -9.34
CA SER A 588 -20.05 35.34 -8.86
C SER A 588 -19.29 34.72 -10.04
N VAL A 589 -18.00 34.48 -9.85
CA VAL A 589 -17.14 33.83 -10.86
C VAL A 589 -16.59 32.54 -10.30
N ALA A 590 -16.77 31.44 -11.04
CA ALA A 590 -16.21 30.14 -10.66
C ALA A 590 -14.68 30.18 -10.79
N GLU A 591 -13.99 29.88 -9.70
CA GLU A 591 -12.53 29.69 -9.69
C GLU A 591 -12.22 28.19 -9.63
N TRP A 592 -11.44 27.74 -10.57
CA TRP A 592 -11.11 26.33 -10.70
C TRP A 592 -9.85 25.95 -9.91
N PRO A 593 -9.82 24.77 -9.27
CA PRO A 593 -8.68 24.31 -8.47
C PRO A 593 -7.36 24.18 -9.22
N ILE A 594 -7.41 24.18 -10.56
CA ILE A 594 -6.26 24.01 -11.47
C ILE A 594 -5.97 25.27 -12.29
N ALA A 595 -6.55 26.41 -11.95
CA ALA A 595 -6.24 27.65 -12.65
C ALA A 595 -4.76 28.01 -12.44
N GLU A 596 -4.04 28.23 -13.54
CA GLU A 596 -2.60 28.56 -13.51
C GLU A 596 -2.35 30.01 -13.09
N GLN A 597 -3.33 30.88 -13.32
CA GLN A 597 -3.24 32.30 -12.95
C GLN A 597 -4.28 32.66 -11.90
N PRO A 598 -3.96 33.54 -10.95
CA PRO A 598 -4.92 34.07 -10.00
C PRO A 598 -6.07 34.74 -10.70
N LEU A 599 -7.27 34.60 -10.18
CA LEU A 599 -8.46 35.25 -10.71
C LEU A 599 -8.51 36.71 -10.22
N GLU A 600 -8.21 37.66 -11.08
CA GLU A 600 -8.39 39.06 -10.78
C GLU A 600 -9.84 39.48 -11.04
N LEU A 601 -10.51 39.94 -10.00
CA LEU A 601 -11.91 40.33 -10.04
C LEU A 601 -12.10 41.76 -9.56
N PRO A 602 -13.03 42.53 -10.19
CA PRO A 602 -13.41 43.84 -9.69
C PRO A 602 -13.99 43.80 -8.30
N GLU A 603 -13.90 44.91 -7.57
CA GLU A 603 -14.49 45.04 -6.23
C GLU A 603 -15.98 44.70 -6.26
N GLY A 604 -16.43 43.93 -5.26
CA GLY A 604 -17.81 43.47 -5.13
C GLY A 604 -18.19 42.27 -6.02
N VAL A 605 -17.25 41.70 -6.80
CA VAL A 605 -17.45 40.43 -7.50
C VAL A 605 -16.84 39.31 -6.72
N ARG A 606 -17.59 38.22 -6.55
CA ARG A 606 -17.21 37.08 -5.68
C ARG A 606 -16.54 35.98 -6.48
N ALA A 607 -15.43 35.43 -5.98
CA ALA A 607 -14.88 34.16 -6.41
C ALA A 607 -15.56 32.99 -5.71
N VAL A 608 -16.04 31.99 -6.44
CA VAL A 608 -16.58 30.74 -5.89
C VAL A 608 -15.60 29.61 -6.13
N ARG A 609 -15.07 29.04 -5.03
CA ARG A 609 -14.02 28.00 -5.01
C ARG A 609 -14.53 26.61 -4.62
N GLU A 610 -15.85 26.44 -4.55
CA GLU A 610 -16.48 25.22 -4.08
C GLU A 610 -16.36 24.07 -5.09
N TYR A 611 -16.09 22.87 -4.58
CA TYR A 611 -16.10 21.66 -5.39
C TYR A 611 -16.91 20.55 -4.68
N PRO A 612 -17.86 19.92 -5.37
CA PRO A 612 -18.33 20.22 -6.72
C PRO A 612 -19.24 21.43 -6.75
N LEU A 613 -18.97 22.37 -7.67
CA LEU A 613 -19.75 23.58 -7.82
C LEU A 613 -21.21 23.29 -8.17
N SER A 614 -21.48 22.19 -8.87
CA SER A 614 -22.84 21.77 -9.22
C SER A 614 -23.78 21.61 -8.03
N ARG A 615 -23.27 21.35 -6.84
CA ARG A 615 -24.05 21.29 -5.60
C ARG A 615 -24.79 22.60 -5.28
N TYR A 616 -24.20 23.70 -5.69
CA TYR A 616 -24.65 25.07 -5.34
C TYR A 616 -25.33 25.81 -6.51
N LEU A 617 -25.49 25.20 -7.68
CA LEU A 617 -26.01 25.90 -8.88
C LEU A 617 -27.37 26.54 -8.67
N LYS A 618 -28.23 25.95 -7.82
CA LYS A 618 -29.55 26.50 -7.49
C LYS A 618 -29.50 27.81 -6.69
N ALA A 619 -28.30 28.28 -6.26
CA ALA A 619 -28.12 29.60 -5.68
C ALA A 619 -28.29 30.74 -6.70
N PHE A 620 -28.14 30.44 -8.00
CA PHE A 620 -28.08 31.40 -9.08
C PHE A 620 -29.37 31.44 -9.90
N ASP A 621 -29.77 32.62 -10.33
CA ASP A 621 -30.93 32.84 -11.22
C ASP A 621 -30.53 32.64 -12.68
N LEU A 622 -29.23 32.81 -13.00
CA LEU A 622 -28.66 32.62 -14.33
C LEU A 622 -27.22 32.10 -14.24
N VAL A 623 -26.86 31.18 -15.12
CA VAL A 623 -25.47 30.73 -15.30
C VAL A 623 -25.00 31.09 -16.70
N ILE A 624 -23.85 31.75 -16.82
CA ILE A 624 -23.14 31.94 -18.11
C ILE A 624 -21.93 31.01 -18.10
N SER A 625 -21.96 30.02 -18.97
CA SER A 625 -20.99 28.91 -18.93
C SER A 625 -20.35 28.66 -20.31
N ALA A 626 -19.06 28.38 -20.31
CA ALA A 626 -18.43 27.73 -21.48
C ALA A 626 -19.04 26.33 -21.68
N VAL A 627 -19.13 25.91 -22.95
CA VAL A 627 -19.73 24.62 -23.32
C VAL A 627 -18.78 23.47 -23.01
N GLY A 628 -18.87 22.93 -21.79
CA GLY A 628 -18.17 21.73 -21.38
C GLY A 628 -19.16 20.60 -21.08
N TYR A 629 -18.80 19.35 -21.36
CA TYR A 629 -19.66 18.18 -21.15
C TYR A 629 -20.27 18.14 -19.73
N ASN A 630 -19.43 18.23 -18.69
CA ASN A 630 -19.92 18.16 -17.31
C ASN A 630 -20.77 19.36 -16.97
N SER A 631 -20.29 20.58 -17.22
CA SER A 631 -21.01 21.82 -16.91
C SER A 631 -22.40 21.87 -17.57
N PHE A 632 -22.47 21.46 -18.85
CA PHE A 632 -23.73 21.41 -19.58
C PHE A 632 -24.75 20.49 -18.89
N HIS A 633 -24.37 19.24 -18.59
CA HIS A 633 -25.29 18.28 -17.98
C HIS A 633 -25.62 18.60 -16.51
N GLU A 634 -24.69 19.23 -15.78
CA GLU A 634 -24.89 19.63 -14.39
C GLU A 634 -25.84 20.84 -14.27
N ILE A 635 -25.71 21.82 -15.14
CA ILE A 635 -26.61 22.98 -15.22
C ILE A 635 -28.04 22.54 -15.55
N LEU A 636 -28.20 21.66 -16.54
CA LEU A 636 -29.51 21.10 -16.89
C LEU A 636 -30.12 20.30 -15.74
N LEU A 637 -29.32 19.51 -15.02
CA LEU A 637 -29.78 18.79 -13.83
C LEU A 637 -30.28 19.75 -12.74
N ALA A 638 -29.62 20.88 -12.55
CA ALA A 638 -29.99 21.89 -11.57
C ALA A 638 -31.27 22.65 -11.95
N GLY A 639 -31.65 22.65 -13.26
CA GLY A 639 -32.79 23.38 -13.78
C GLY A 639 -32.62 24.90 -13.74
N VAL A 640 -31.37 25.37 -13.79
CA VAL A 640 -31.07 26.82 -13.75
C VAL A 640 -30.99 27.35 -15.18
N PRO A 641 -31.60 28.52 -15.49
CA PRO A 641 -31.43 29.20 -16.77
C PRO A 641 -29.95 29.41 -17.10
N ALA A 642 -29.58 29.16 -18.36
CA ALA A 642 -28.16 29.28 -18.74
C ALA A 642 -27.97 29.88 -20.12
N ILE A 643 -26.88 30.65 -20.30
CA ILE A 643 -26.29 31.05 -21.54
C ILE A 643 -24.99 30.31 -21.75
N PHE A 644 -24.91 29.54 -22.82
CA PHE A 644 -23.70 28.81 -23.16
C PHE A 644 -22.86 29.58 -24.18
N VAL A 645 -21.58 29.77 -23.84
CA VAL A 645 -20.58 30.43 -24.73
C VAL A 645 -19.79 29.33 -25.41
N PRO A 646 -19.73 29.33 -26.77
CA PRO A 646 -19.05 28.29 -27.56
C PRO A 646 -17.53 28.32 -27.41
#